data_aa4d0b673e36b074c7bec0da4b7609ff
#
_entry.id   aa4d0b673e36b074c7bec0da4b7609ff
#
_cell.length_a   1.000
_cell.length_b   1.000
_cell.length_c   1.000
_cell.angle_alpha   90.00
_cell.angle_beta   90.00
_cell.angle_gamma   90.00
#
_symmetry.space_group_name_H-M   'P 1'
#
loop_
_entity.id
_entity.type
_entity.pdbx_description
1 polymer ?
#
loop_
_entity_poly.entity_id
_entity_poly.type
_entity_poly.pdbx_seq_one_letter_code
_entity_poly.pdbx_strand_id
1 'polypeptide(L)'
;MNTSLSWIKTYVPDLDVTAQEYTDAMTLTGTKVEGFTELDADLDKIVIGQIDKIEKHPDADKLIICQVNIGTESVQIVTGAPNVKEGDKVPVVLDGGRVAGGHDGKMTPGGIKIKKGKLRGVESFGMMCSIEELGSTREMYPEAPEYGIYIFPEDAVVGESAVKALGLDDVVFEYEITSNRVDCYGVLGIAREAAATFQKKFCPPVVEVKENDEKASDYVKVTVEDPELCPRYCARVVKNVKIGPSPKWMQRCLASNGIRPINNLVDITNYVMEEFGQPMHAYDLDTIANKEIVVRRAGKDEKFVTLDGQERIMDENVLMICDGEKAVGIAGIMGGENSMITDDVKTVLFEAACFDGTSIRLSSKRIGLRTDASGKFEKGLDPNNAQAAIDRACQLMEELGAGEVVGGMVDVCSETREPSRVKFEPEKINKLLGTSLTKEEMIDYLGRVELAYDEKTDEIVAPTFRQDIHCNADVAEEVARFYGYDKIPMTLPTGEATTGKLPFKLRIQEVARDIAEYCGFSEGMSYSFESPKVFDKLCIPEDSDLRKVITISNPLGEDYSIMRTSTLNGMLASLSTNYNRRNKDVRLYELGNIYLPKSLPVTELPDERTMFTLGMYGKGDFFDMKGVCEEFFEKIGMKKKVTYDPNSGKPFLHPGRQANMIYEGKVVGYLGEVHPAVADNYSIGEKAYIAVIDILDVLEFAGFNHKYTGIAKYPAVTRDLSLVVPHAVLAGQIEEIFDQRGGYILESYQLFDIYEGAQIEKGFKSMAYSLVFRAHDKTLGENEISAAMKKIMNGLNGLGIELRS
;
A
#
# COMPACT_ATOMS: atom_id res chain seq x y z
N MET A 1 1.22 -11.38 11.15
CA MET A 1 1.69 -12.34 12.18
C MET A 1 0.55 -13.30 12.47
N ASN A 2 0.86 -14.60 12.56
CA ASN A 2 -0.14 -15.59 12.95
C ASN A 2 0.14 -16.07 14.38
N THR A 3 -0.89 -16.47 15.11
CA THR A 3 -0.71 -17.23 16.37
C THR A 3 -1.99 -17.97 16.73
N SER A 4 -1.85 -19.11 17.42
CA SER A 4 -3.00 -19.91 17.77
C SER A 4 -3.61 -19.54 19.12
N LEU A 5 -4.92 -19.80 19.25
CA LEU A 5 -5.65 -19.58 20.49
C LEU A 5 -5.08 -20.43 21.64
N SER A 6 -4.67 -21.66 21.35
CA SER A 6 -4.08 -22.55 22.35
C SER A 6 -2.76 -22.02 22.90
N TRP A 7 -1.92 -21.42 22.06
CA TRP A 7 -0.66 -20.79 22.50
C TRP A 7 -0.93 -19.55 23.35
N ILE A 8 -1.89 -18.68 22.93
CA ILE A 8 -2.31 -17.50 23.73
C ILE A 8 -2.83 -17.97 25.11
N LYS A 9 -3.64 -19.04 25.16
CA LYS A 9 -4.17 -19.62 26.41
C LYS A 9 -3.09 -20.12 27.35
N THR A 10 -1.90 -20.46 26.88
CA THR A 10 -0.76 -20.80 27.75
C THR A 10 -0.42 -19.63 28.69
N TYR A 11 -0.59 -18.40 28.22
CA TYR A 11 -0.31 -17.17 29.00
C TYR A 11 -1.56 -16.47 29.52
N VAL A 12 -2.75 -16.87 29.05
CA VAL A 12 -4.06 -16.39 29.53
C VAL A 12 -4.97 -17.59 29.77
N PRO A 13 -4.73 -18.40 30.84
CA PRO A 13 -5.39 -19.69 31.01
C PRO A 13 -6.91 -19.61 31.11
N ASP A 14 -7.45 -18.50 31.67
CA ASP A 14 -8.87 -18.29 31.87
C ASP A 14 -9.58 -17.65 30.67
N LEU A 15 -8.94 -17.64 29.49
CA LEU A 15 -9.50 -17.11 28.26
C LEU A 15 -10.47 -18.13 27.63
N ASP A 16 -11.76 -17.92 27.88
CA ASP A 16 -12.84 -18.76 27.33
C ASP A 16 -13.72 -17.92 26.42
N VAL A 17 -13.42 -17.95 25.12
CA VAL A 17 -14.06 -17.13 24.08
C VAL A 17 -14.11 -17.89 22.76
N THR A 18 -15.10 -17.56 21.94
CA THR A 18 -15.17 -18.00 20.55
C THR A 18 -14.18 -17.24 19.67
N ALA A 19 -13.83 -17.79 18.51
CA ALA A 19 -12.94 -17.13 17.55
C ALA A 19 -13.47 -15.74 17.11
N GLN A 20 -14.78 -15.62 16.89
CA GLN A 20 -15.41 -14.36 16.51
C GLN A 20 -15.38 -13.33 17.65
N GLU A 21 -15.75 -13.71 18.89
CA GLU A 21 -15.68 -12.82 20.04
C GLU A 21 -14.26 -12.31 20.27
N TYR A 22 -13.28 -13.20 20.12
CA TYR A 22 -11.87 -12.83 20.21
C TYR A 22 -11.49 -11.79 19.17
N THR A 23 -11.79 -12.07 17.89
CA THR A 23 -11.48 -11.20 16.75
C THR A 23 -12.09 -9.80 16.92
N ASP A 24 -13.36 -9.74 17.27
CA ASP A 24 -14.09 -8.47 17.42
C ASP A 24 -13.53 -7.65 18.60
N ALA A 25 -13.31 -8.27 19.74
CA ALA A 25 -12.83 -7.58 20.93
C ALA A 25 -11.38 -7.08 20.77
N MET A 26 -10.47 -7.90 20.22
CA MET A 26 -9.08 -7.51 19.99
C MET A 26 -8.98 -6.36 18.97
N THR A 27 -9.78 -6.41 17.92
CA THR A 27 -9.84 -5.35 16.90
C THR A 27 -10.36 -4.04 17.51
N LEU A 28 -11.42 -4.09 18.32
CA LEU A 28 -11.97 -2.91 18.99
C LEU A 28 -11.02 -2.27 20.01
N THR A 29 -10.15 -3.06 20.62
CA THR A 29 -9.13 -2.55 21.56
C THR A 29 -7.79 -2.19 20.90
N GLY A 30 -7.73 -2.16 19.55
CA GLY A 30 -6.60 -1.63 18.79
C GLY A 30 -5.60 -2.67 18.29
N THR A 31 -5.76 -3.96 18.61
CA THR A 31 -4.94 -5.04 18.05
C THR A 31 -5.73 -5.74 16.95
N LYS A 32 -5.59 -5.24 15.72
CA LYS A 32 -6.41 -5.67 14.59
C LYS A 32 -6.16 -7.13 14.20
N VAL A 33 -7.23 -7.90 14.20
CA VAL A 33 -7.28 -9.26 13.65
C VAL A 33 -7.88 -9.19 12.25
N GLU A 34 -7.12 -9.58 11.23
CA GLU A 34 -7.57 -9.59 9.82
C GLU A 34 -8.51 -10.76 9.52
N GLY A 35 -8.29 -11.88 10.20
CA GLY A 35 -9.09 -13.07 10.04
C GLY A 35 -8.66 -14.19 10.98
N PHE A 36 -9.40 -15.28 10.93
CA PHE A 36 -9.04 -16.50 11.65
C PHE A 36 -9.35 -17.74 10.84
N THR A 37 -8.64 -18.83 11.15
CA THR A 37 -8.86 -20.14 10.57
C THR A 37 -9.07 -21.14 11.69
N GLU A 38 -10.24 -21.78 11.73
CA GLU A 38 -10.51 -22.94 12.55
C GLU A 38 -9.95 -24.17 11.82
N LEU A 39 -8.92 -24.80 12.38
CA LEU A 39 -8.20 -25.89 11.71
C LEU A 39 -9.06 -27.13 11.50
N ASP A 40 -10.09 -27.31 12.32
CA ASP A 40 -11.03 -28.43 12.28
C ASP A 40 -12.36 -28.13 11.56
N ALA A 41 -12.54 -26.94 10.98
CA ALA A 41 -13.81 -26.50 10.37
C ALA A 41 -14.40 -27.53 9.36
N ASP A 42 -13.53 -28.21 8.64
CA ASP A 42 -13.90 -29.20 7.62
C ASP A 42 -13.70 -30.66 8.07
N LEU A 43 -13.41 -30.90 9.36
CA LEU A 43 -13.17 -32.22 9.96
C LEU A 43 -14.34 -32.63 10.86
N ASP A 44 -14.82 -33.85 10.70
CA ASP A 44 -15.91 -34.35 11.54
C ASP A 44 -15.79 -35.87 11.71
N LYS A 45 -16.05 -36.37 12.93
CA LYS A 45 -16.07 -37.81 13.32
C LYS A 45 -14.81 -38.55 12.95
N ILE A 46 -13.64 -37.99 13.31
CA ILE A 46 -12.34 -38.62 13.09
C ILE A 46 -11.78 -39.08 14.43
N VAL A 47 -11.59 -40.38 14.57
CA VAL A 47 -11.13 -41.02 15.80
C VAL A 47 -9.82 -41.78 15.57
N ILE A 48 -9.09 -42.06 16.63
CA ILE A 48 -7.94 -42.95 16.62
C ILE A 48 -8.45 -44.37 16.59
N GLY A 49 -8.15 -45.14 15.54
CA GLY A 49 -8.45 -46.56 15.44
C GLY A 49 -7.18 -47.40 15.48
N GLN A 50 -7.23 -48.59 16.03
CA GLN A 50 -6.14 -49.58 15.98
C GLN A 50 -6.47 -50.70 14.99
N ILE A 51 -5.53 -51.06 14.14
CA ILE A 51 -5.71 -52.12 13.17
C ILE A 51 -5.46 -53.46 13.87
N ASP A 52 -6.53 -54.18 14.13
CA ASP A 52 -6.45 -55.49 14.81
C ASP A 52 -6.08 -56.60 13.83
N LYS A 53 -6.56 -56.53 12.56
CA LYS A 53 -6.34 -57.58 11.56
C LYS A 53 -6.30 -57.03 10.16
N ILE A 54 -5.45 -57.61 9.32
CA ILE A 54 -5.36 -57.28 7.89
C ILE A 54 -5.56 -58.55 7.05
N GLU A 55 -6.48 -58.49 6.08
CA GLU A 55 -6.76 -59.57 5.13
C GLU A 55 -6.58 -59.07 3.69
N LYS A 56 -6.21 -59.98 2.77
CA LYS A 56 -6.13 -59.62 1.33
C LYS A 56 -7.52 -59.44 0.74
N HIS A 57 -7.67 -58.43 -0.12
CA HIS A 57 -8.92 -58.26 -0.86
C HIS A 57 -9.10 -59.38 -1.90
N PRO A 58 -10.32 -60.02 -1.99
CA PRO A 58 -10.55 -61.15 -2.87
C PRO A 58 -10.37 -60.82 -4.36
N ASP A 59 -10.71 -59.60 -4.79
CA ASP A 59 -10.81 -59.21 -6.20
C ASP A 59 -9.88 -58.01 -6.57
N ALA A 60 -8.87 -57.71 -5.74
CA ALA A 60 -7.98 -56.56 -5.99
C ALA A 60 -6.61 -56.74 -5.33
N ASP A 61 -5.54 -56.80 -6.14
CA ASP A 61 -4.16 -57.03 -5.66
C ASP A 61 -3.59 -55.83 -4.84
N LYS A 62 -4.11 -54.63 -5.04
CA LYS A 62 -3.63 -53.43 -4.35
C LYS A 62 -4.50 -52.98 -3.20
N LEU A 63 -5.55 -53.71 -2.85
CA LEU A 63 -6.42 -53.41 -1.73
C LEU A 63 -6.25 -54.40 -0.61
N ILE A 64 -6.37 -53.95 0.61
CA ILE A 64 -6.40 -54.75 1.83
C ILE A 64 -7.66 -54.45 2.63
N ILE A 65 -8.14 -55.41 3.39
CA ILE A 65 -9.29 -55.31 4.28
C ILE A 65 -8.75 -55.26 5.69
N CYS A 66 -9.01 -54.16 6.40
CA CYS A 66 -8.58 -53.96 7.77
C CYS A 66 -9.79 -54.04 8.71
N GLN A 67 -9.64 -54.83 9.80
CA GLN A 67 -10.53 -54.74 10.95
C GLN A 67 -9.91 -53.74 11.93
N VAL A 68 -10.59 -52.63 12.18
CA VAL A 68 -10.07 -51.51 12.93
C VAL A 68 -10.92 -51.31 14.18
N ASN A 69 -10.34 -51.43 15.33
CA ASN A 69 -10.92 -51.14 16.63
C ASN A 69 -10.95 -49.63 16.84
N ILE A 70 -12.14 -49.06 17.02
CA ILE A 70 -12.34 -47.62 17.26
C ILE A 70 -12.70 -47.32 18.72
N GLY A 71 -12.41 -48.21 19.63
CA GLY A 71 -12.69 -48.09 21.06
C GLY A 71 -14.08 -48.54 21.50
N THR A 72 -15.10 -48.30 20.70
CA THR A 72 -16.50 -48.72 20.98
C THR A 72 -16.89 -49.99 20.25
N GLU A 73 -16.34 -50.19 19.07
CA GLU A 73 -16.60 -51.35 18.20
C GLU A 73 -15.42 -51.55 17.22
N SER A 74 -15.45 -52.67 16.51
CA SER A 74 -14.50 -52.91 15.41
C SER A 74 -15.21 -52.70 14.08
N VAL A 75 -14.63 -51.89 13.20
CA VAL A 75 -15.17 -51.53 11.89
C VAL A 75 -14.29 -52.06 10.77
N GLN A 76 -14.91 -52.51 9.68
CA GLN A 76 -14.17 -52.96 8.49
C GLN A 76 -13.87 -51.78 7.59
N ILE A 77 -12.61 -51.57 7.23
CA ILE A 77 -12.16 -50.55 6.32
C ILE A 77 -11.31 -51.17 5.22
N VAL A 78 -11.61 -50.79 3.97
CA VAL A 78 -10.82 -51.22 2.81
C VAL A 78 -9.90 -50.08 2.40
N THR A 79 -8.60 -50.34 2.28
CA THR A 79 -7.61 -49.30 1.88
C THR A 79 -6.63 -49.85 0.85
N GLY A 80 -6.05 -48.95 0.08
CA GLY A 80 -4.92 -49.21 -0.80
C GLY A 80 -3.57 -48.74 -0.24
N ALA A 81 -3.54 -48.26 0.99
CA ALA A 81 -2.32 -47.76 1.61
C ALA A 81 -1.29 -48.87 1.86
N PRO A 82 -0.04 -48.70 1.44
CA PRO A 82 0.98 -49.77 1.53
C PRO A 82 1.74 -49.82 2.87
N ASN A 83 1.55 -48.78 3.72
CA ASN A 83 2.37 -48.53 4.90
C ASN A 83 1.77 -49.04 6.23
N VAL A 84 0.53 -49.55 6.21
CA VAL A 84 -0.17 -50.01 7.43
C VAL A 84 0.08 -51.46 7.76
N LYS A 85 0.14 -51.81 9.03
CA LYS A 85 0.29 -53.15 9.58
C LYS A 85 -0.58 -53.36 10.80
N GLU A 86 -0.76 -54.64 11.20
CA GLU A 86 -1.48 -54.97 12.42
C GLU A 86 -0.80 -54.38 13.64
N GLY A 87 -1.60 -53.79 14.53
CA GLY A 87 -1.14 -53.04 15.70
C GLY A 87 -1.02 -51.55 15.51
N ASP A 88 -0.95 -51.04 14.26
CA ASP A 88 -0.82 -49.61 14.00
C ASP A 88 -2.06 -48.82 14.46
N LYS A 89 -1.84 -47.65 15.04
CA LYS A 89 -2.90 -46.71 15.39
C LYS A 89 -2.97 -45.63 14.31
N VAL A 90 -4.17 -45.39 13.78
CA VAL A 90 -4.38 -44.57 12.58
C VAL A 90 -5.59 -43.64 12.75
N PRO A 91 -5.63 -42.47 12.10
CA PRO A 91 -6.84 -41.65 12.07
C PRO A 91 -7.89 -42.29 11.18
N VAL A 92 -9.11 -42.43 11.72
CA VAL A 92 -10.26 -43.06 11.06
C VAL A 92 -11.42 -42.09 11.01
N VAL A 93 -11.85 -41.69 9.81
CA VAL A 93 -13.11 -40.97 9.63
C VAL A 93 -14.24 -41.99 9.54
N LEU A 94 -15.24 -41.83 10.39
CA LEU A 94 -16.40 -42.70 10.48
C LEU A 94 -17.45 -42.38 9.41
N ASP A 95 -18.45 -43.28 9.24
CA ASP A 95 -19.55 -43.07 8.32
C ASP A 95 -20.29 -41.77 8.62
N GLY A 96 -20.44 -40.94 7.61
CA GLY A 96 -21.08 -39.60 7.69
C GLY A 96 -20.17 -38.47 8.16
N GLY A 97 -18.93 -38.79 8.55
CA GLY A 97 -17.91 -37.80 8.89
C GLY A 97 -17.32 -37.06 7.67
N ARG A 98 -16.39 -36.15 7.93
CA ARG A 98 -15.76 -35.32 6.88
C ARG A 98 -14.25 -35.24 7.04
N VAL A 99 -13.56 -35.15 5.91
CA VAL A 99 -12.13 -34.80 5.81
C VAL A 99 -11.95 -33.52 5.01
N ALA A 100 -10.89 -32.79 5.26
CA ALA A 100 -10.67 -31.44 4.69
C ALA A 100 -10.36 -31.47 3.18
N GLY A 101 -9.70 -32.50 2.70
CA GLY A 101 -9.30 -32.60 1.29
C GLY A 101 -9.07 -34.01 0.80
N GLY A 102 -8.56 -34.13 -0.42
CA GLY A 102 -8.13 -35.40 -1.01
C GLY A 102 -6.68 -35.74 -0.64
N HIS A 103 -6.29 -36.99 -0.91
CA HIS A 103 -4.90 -37.45 -0.71
C HIS A 103 -3.85 -36.70 -1.55
N ASP A 104 -4.27 -35.92 -2.53
CA ASP A 104 -3.42 -35.04 -3.33
C ASP A 104 -3.17 -33.67 -2.68
N GLY A 105 -3.63 -33.51 -1.43
CA GLY A 105 -3.48 -32.24 -0.68
C GLY A 105 -4.40 -31.12 -1.13
N LYS A 106 -5.33 -31.36 -2.07
CA LYS A 106 -6.28 -30.33 -2.49
C LYS A 106 -7.42 -30.22 -1.50
N MET A 107 -7.49 -29.11 -0.84
CA MET A 107 -8.57 -28.76 0.08
C MET A 107 -9.90 -28.57 -0.65
N THR A 108 -10.96 -29.04 -0.03
CA THR A 108 -12.34 -28.89 -0.55
C THR A 108 -13.15 -28.06 0.43
N PRO A 109 -13.60 -26.86 0.07
CA PRO A 109 -14.43 -26.04 0.96
C PRO A 109 -15.67 -26.80 1.44
N GLY A 110 -15.87 -26.85 2.77
CA GLY A 110 -16.93 -27.64 3.42
C GLY A 110 -16.60 -29.13 3.60
N GLY A 111 -15.38 -29.52 3.28
CA GLY A 111 -14.87 -30.88 3.43
C GLY A 111 -15.49 -31.93 2.50
N ILE A 112 -14.85 -33.08 2.44
CA ILE A 112 -15.32 -34.23 1.69
C ILE A 112 -16.06 -35.17 2.65
N LYS A 113 -17.34 -35.40 2.42
CA LYS A 113 -18.16 -36.27 3.25
C LYS A 113 -17.88 -37.76 2.94
N ILE A 114 -17.41 -38.51 3.92
CA ILE A 114 -17.15 -39.92 3.82
C ILE A 114 -18.42 -40.70 4.20
N LYS A 115 -18.77 -41.66 3.39
CA LYS A 115 -19.93 -42.55 3.62
C LYS A 115 -19.48 -44.00 3.49
N LYS A 116 -20.15 -44.91 4.21
CA LYS A 116 -20.00 -46.33 3.97
C LYS A 116 -20.24 -46.65 2.50
N GLY A 117 -19.40 -47.47 1.97
CA GLY A 117 -19.43 -47.81 0.54
C GLY A 117 -18.89 -49.21 0.26
N LYS A 118 -18.84 -49.56 -1.01
CA LYS A 118 -18.24 -50.83 -1.46
C LYS A 118 -17.05 -50.51 -2.38
N LEU A 119 -15.87 -51.00 -1.98
CA LEU A 119 -14.71 -50.96 -2.84
C LEU A 119 -14.53 -52.35 -3.47
N ARG A 120 -14.68 -52.42 -4.79
CA ARG A 120 -14.66 -53.67 -5.55
C ARG A 120 -15.47 -54.81 -4.90
N GLY A 121 -16.69 -54.50 -4.43
CA GLY A 121 -17.62 -55.51 -3.85
C GLY A 121 -17.52 -55.66 -2.33
N VAL A 122 -16.43 -55.28 -1.69
CA VAL A 122 -16.24 -55.37 -0.23
C VAL A 122 -16.70 -54.09 0.45
N GLU A 123 -17.45 -54.20 1.53
CA GLU A 123 -17.98 -53.07 2.31
C GLU A 123 -16.85 -52.38 3.11
N SER A 124 -16.83 -51.06 3.12
CA SER A 124 -15.98 -50.22 3.95
C SER A 124 -16.85 -49.27 4.75
N PHE A 125 -16.69 -49.21 6.08
CA PHE A 125 -17.54 -48.44 7.00
C PHE A 125 -16.85 -47.15 7.48
N GLY A 126 -15.96 -46.58 6.68
CA GLY A 126 -15.17 -45.40 6.94
C GLY A 126 -13.93 -45.37 6.07
N MET A 127 -13.01 -44.51 6.42
CA MET A 127 -11.75 -44.35 5.71
C MET A 127 -10.62 -44.05 6.72
N MET A 128 -9.45 -44.64 6.53
CA MET A 128 -8.21 -44.25 7.21
C MET A 128 -7.61 -43.06 6.46
N CYS A 129 -7.06 -42.08 7.16
CA CYS A 129 -6.66 -40.78 6.58
C CYS A 129 -5.13 -40.60 6.54
N SER A 130 -4.64 -40.00 5.48
CA SER A 130 -3.34 -39.34 5.44
C SER A 130 -3.38 -38.00 6.15
N ILE A 131 -2.21 -37.37 6.36
CA ILE A 131 -2.16 -36.04 6.99
C ILE A 131 -2.70 -34.94 6.05
N GLU A 132 -2.57 -35.13 4.73
CA GLU A 132 -3.09 -34.21 3.72
C GLU A 132 -4.62 -34.23 3.68
N GLU A 133 -5.25 -35.41 3.84
CA GLU A 133 -6.72 -35.51 3.94
C GLU A 133 -7.27 -34.84 5.20
N LEU A 134 -6.45 -34.71 6.24
CA LEU A 134 -6.76 -33.97 7.48
C LEU A 134 -6.47 -32.48 7.40
N GLY A 135 -6.09 -31.98 6.21
CA GLY A 135 -5.89 -30.52 5.99
C GLY A 135 -4.53 -30.00 6.45
N SER A 136 -3.56 -30.88 6.66
CA SER A 136 -2.20 -30.50 7.02
C SER A 136 -1.18 -31.01 6.01
N THR A 137 0.10 -30.84 6.28
CA THR A 137 1.19 -31.20 5.37
C THR A 137 2.28 -31.94 6.07
N ARG A 138 3.08 -32.71 5.31
CA ARG A 138 4.28 -33.36 5.84
C ARG A 138 5.36 -32.38 6.32
N GLU A 139 5.32 -31.15 5.86
CA GLU A 139 6.22 -30.13 6.37
C GLU A 139 5.93 -29.82 7.85
N MET A 140 4.65 -29.83 8.23
CA MET A 140 4.20 -29.63 9.60
C MET A 140 4.20 -30.91 10.45
N TYR A 141 4.14 -32.08 9.81
CA TYR A 141 4.19 -33.38 10.42
C TYR A 141 5.27 -34.24 9.75
N PRO A 142 6.56 -34.01 10.05
CA PRO A 142 7.68 -34.68 9.35
C PRO A 142 7.69 -36.18 9.46
N GLU A 143 7.02 -36.76 10.47
CA GLU A 143 6.84 -38.16 10.66
C GLU A 143 5.79 -38.80 9.74
N ALA A 144 4.95 -38.00 9.06
CA ALA A 144 3.95 -38.51 8.13
C ALA A 144 4.62 -39.13 6.89
N PRO A 145 4.13 -40.31 6.41
CA PRO A 145 4.70 -40.98 5.24
C PRO A 145 4.45 -40.17 3.97
N GLU A 146 5.32 -40.33 2.96
CA GLU A 146 5.16 -39.68 1.66
C GLU A 146 3.88 -40.12 0.93
N TYR A 147 3.58 -41.38 1.03
CA TYR A 147 2.34 -41.97 0.51
C TYR A 147 1.80 -42.95 1.54
N GLY A 148 0.60 -42.69 2.04
CA GLY A 148 -0.05 -43.61 2.96
C GLY A 148 -0.80 -42.91 4.09
N ILE A 149 -1.18 -43.70 5.05
CA ILE A 149 -1.94 -43.35 6.24
C ILE A 149 -1.00 -42.82 7.31
N TYR A 150 -1.41 -41.76 8.02
CA TYR A 150 -0.69 -41.29 9.20
C TYR A 150 -0.73 -42.34 10.31
N ILE A 151 0.40 -42.59 10.95
CA ILE A 151 0.50 -43.59 12.05
C ILE A 151 0.80 -42.85 13.34
N PHE A 152 -0.09 -42.98 14.31
CA PHE A 152 0.10 -42.42 15.64
C PHE A 152 1.16 -43.23 16.45
N PRO A 153 1.83 -42.57 17.41
CA PRO A 153 2.72 -43.27 18.34
C PRO A 153 1.96 -44.29 19.23
N GLU A 154 2.71 -45.20 19.84
CA GLU A 154 2.14 -46.33 20.60
C GLU A 154 1.29 -45.90 21.80
N ASP A 155 1.56 -44.76 22.41
CA ASP A 155 0.86 -44.22 23.58
C ASP A 155 -0.50 -43.52 23.23
N ALA A 156 -0.82 -43.32 21.92
CA ALA A 156 -2.10 -42.78 21.52
C ALA A 156 -3.27 -43.67 21.99
N VAL A 157 -4.36 -43.05 22.44
CA VAL A 157 -5.51 -43.76 23.03
C VAL A 157 -6.57 -44.04 21.96
N VAL A 158 -6.87 -45.32 21.75
CA VAL A 158 -7.88 -45.74 20.78
C VAL A 158 -9.26 -45.25 21.17
N GLY A 159 -10.00 -44.70 20.22
CA GLY A 159 -11.35 -44.13 20.39
C GLY A 159 -11.36 -42.65 20.72
N GLU A 160 -10.23 -42.03 21.05
CA GLU A 160 -10.14 -40.57 21.23
C GLU A 160 -10.17 -39.83 19.89
N SER A 161 -10.43 -38.54 19.93
CA SER A 161 -10.43 -37.68 18.76
C SER A 161 -9.04 -37.59 18.14
N ALA A 162 -8.91 -38.05 16.90
CA ALA A 162 -7.68 -37.94 16.12
C ALA A 162 -7.33 -36.45 15.83
N VAL A 163 -8.33 -35.62 15.61
CA VAL A 163 -8.18 -34.15 15.40
C VAL A 163 -7.50 -33.52 16.60
N LYS A 164 -7.99 -33.84 17.82
CA LYS A 164 -7.40 -33.32 19.05
C LYS A 164 -6.00 -33.90 19.31
N ALA A 165 -5.80 -35.19 19.07
CA ALA A 165 -4.48 -35.82 19.25
C ALA A 165 -3.42 -35.20 18.34
N LEU A 166 -3.80 -34.79 17.15
CA LEU A 166 -2.95 -34.03 16.20
C LEU A 166 -2.82 -32.55 16.55
N GLY A 167 -3.71 -32.00 17.40
CA GLY A 167 -3.76 -30.56 17.69
C GLY A 167 -4.32 -29.72 16.55
N LEU A 168 -5.22 -30.33 15.77
CA LEU A 168 -5.97 -29.63 14.72
C LEU A 168 -7.28 -29.01 15.24
N ASP A 169 -7.58 -29.14 16.53
CA ASP A 169 -8.73 -28.51 17.22
C ASP A 169 -8.39 -27.10 17.72
N ASP A 170 -7.64 -26.33 16.93
CA ASP A 170 -7.16 -25.01 17.29
C ASP A 170 -7.65 -23.95 16.30
N VAL A 171 -7.57 -22.70 16.71
CA VAL A 171 -7.89 -21.54 15.90
C VAL A 171 -6.63 -20.70 15.72
N VAL A 172 -6.29 -20.40 14.49
CA VAL A 172 -5.15 -19.52 14.15
C VAL A 172 -5.67 -18.17 13.74
N PHE A 173 -5.25 -17.12 14.44
CA PHE A 173 -5.55 -15.72 14.12
C PHE A 173 -4.44 -15.10 13.30
N GLU A 174 -4.83 -14.29 12.30
CA GLU A 174 -3.94 -13.44 11.51
C GLU A 174 -4.05 -12.00 11.99
N TYR A 175 -2.92 -11.42 12.39
CA TYR A 175 -2.87 -10.04 12.91
C TYR A 175 -2.18 -9.10 11.94
N GLU A 176 -2.75 -7.90 11.78
CA GLU A 176 -2.08 -6.74 11.21
C GLU A 176 -1.46 -5.90 12.34
N ILE A 177 -0.19 -6.15 12.64
CA ILE A 177 0.53 -5.39 13.66
C ILE A 177 1.11 -4.11 13.06
N THR A 178 0.73 -2.97 13.63
CA THR A 178 1.26 -1.67 13.24
C THR A 178 2.71 -1.49 13.70
N SER A 179 3.47 -0.67 13.00
CA SER A 179 4.92 -0.52 13.25
C SER A 179 5.28 0.11 14.59
N ASN A 180 4.33 0.76 15.28
CA ASN A 180 4.51 1.31 16.62
C ASN A 180 4.37 0.26 17.73
N ARG A 181 3.71 -0.88 17.45
CA ARG A 181 3.45 -1.93 18.44
C ARG A 181 4.45 -3.09 18.28
N VAL A 182 5.72 -2.74 18.47
CA VAL A 182 6.84 -3.70 18.36
C VAL A 182 6.72 -4.85 19.37
N ASP A 183 6.16 -4.60 20.54
CA ASP A 183 5.86 -5.59 21.57
C ASP A 183 4.92 -6.70 21.11
N CYS A 184 4.03 -6.41 20.16
CA CYS A 184 3.06 -7.37 19.61
C CYS A 184 3.61 -8.26 18.47
N TYR A 185 4.89 -8.12 18.10
CA TYR A 185 5.54 -9.05 17.17
C TYR A 185 5.96 -10.39 17.81
N GLY A 186 5.55 -10.65 19.05
CA GLY A 186 5.68 -11.91 19.75
C GLY A 186 4.36 -12.32 20.43
N VAL A 187 4.19 -13.63 20.66
CA VAL A 187 2.98 -14.19 21.27
C VAL A 187 2.75 -13.63 22.69
N LEU A 188 3.80 -13.35 23.45
CA LEU A 188 3.69 -12.74 24.77
C LEU A 188 3.04 -11.36 24.70
N GLY A 189 3.38 -10.53 23.70
CA GLY A 189 2.75 -9.23 23.50
C GLY A 189 1.27 -9.37 23.15
N ILE A 190 0.93 -10.27 22.22
CA ILE A 190 -0.47 -10.56 21.87
C ILE A 190 -1.25 -11.10 23.08
N ALA A 191 -0.65 -11.99 23.87
CA ALA A 191 -1.29 -12.54 25.06
C ALA A 191 -1.52 -11.47 26.15
N ARG A 192 -0.58 -10.52 26.30
CA ARG A 192 -0.75 -9.35 27.20
C ARG A 192 -1.93 -8.49 26.75
N GLU A 193 -2.03 -8.19 25.45
CA GLU A 193 -3.16 -7.46 24.88
C GLU A 193 -4.49 -8.22 25.05
N ALA A 194 -4.50 -9.53 24.82
CA ALA A 194 -5.67 -10.36 25.04
C ALA A 194 -6.10 -10.36 26.53
N ALA A 195 -5.14 -10.50 27.44
CA ALA A 195 -5.41 -10.45 28.88
C ALA A 195 -6.03 -9.08 29.28
N ALA A 196 -5.49 -7.98 28.77
CA ALA A 196 -6.00 -6.63 29.01
C ALA A 196 -7.42 -6.46 28.42
N THR A 197 -7.64 -6.88 27.18
CA THR A 197 -8.92 -6.81 26.46
C THR A 197 -10.03 -7.58 27.17
N PHE A 198 -9.75 -8.82 27.58
CA PHE A 198 -10.74 -9.69 28.24
C PHE A 198 -10.70 -9.59 29.76
N GLN A 199 -9.91 -8.70 30.33
CA GLN A 199 -9.74 -8.50 31.78
C GLN A 199 -9.40 -9.82 32.50
N LYS A 200 -8.49 -10.59 31.91
CA LYS A 200 -7.97 -11.83 32.45
C LYS A 200 -6.56 -11.64 32.99
N LYS A 201 -6.09 -12.60 33.75
CA LYS A 201 -4.72 -12.58 34.28
C LYS A 201 -3.75 -12.95 33.17
N PHE A 202 -2.72 -12.11 32.97
CA PHE A 202 -1.56 -12.44 32.17
C PHE A 202 -0.54 -13.23 33.00
N CYS A 203 -0.11 -14.37 32.50
CA CYS A 203 0.81 -15.29 33.18
C CYS A 203 2.02 -15.58 32.25
N PRO A 204 2.98 -14.65 32.12
CA PRO A 204 4.16 -14.87 31.32
C PRO A 204 5.03 -16.01 31.88
N PRO A 205 5.91 -16.64 31.07
CA PRO A 205 6.79 -17.69 31.56
C PRO A 205 7.75 -17.15 32.62
N VAL A 206 7.98 -17.93 33.66
CA VAL A 206 9.06 -17.65 34.62
C VAL A 206 10.35 -18.26 34.06
N VAL A 207 11.28 -17.41 33.69
CA VAL A 207 12.54 -17.83 33.09
C VAL A 207 13.61 -18.02 34.17
N GLU A 208 14.03 -19.27 34.37
CA GLU A 208 15.12 -19.62 35.30
C GLU A 208 16.10 -20.54 34.58
N VAL A 209 17.37 -20.15 34.54
CA VAL A 209 18.46 -20.91 33.90
C VAL A 209 19.27 -21.65 34.95
N LYS A 210 19.42 -22.94 34.79
CA LYS A 210 20.32 -23.76 35.65
C LYS A 210 21.68 -23.81 35.03
N GLU A 211 22.60 -23.06 35.56
CA GLU A 211 23.96 -22.93 35.05
C GLU A 211 24.93 -23.94 35.70
N ASN A 212 25.91 -24.41 34.96
CA ASN A 212 27.02 -25.16 35.54
C ASN A 212 28.10 -24.21 36.10
N ASP A 213 29.19 -24.79 36.67
CA ASP A 213 30.28 -24.01 37.34
C ASP A 213 31.28 -23.38 36.34
N GLU A 214 31.17 -23.65 35.06
CA GLU A 214 32.04 -23.09 34.02
C GLU A 214 31.63 -21.67 33.64
N LYS A 215 32.50 -20.95 32.91
CA LYS A 215 32.20 -19.56 32.52
C LYS A 215 32.09 -19.42 30.99
N ALA A 216 31.03 -18.83 30.49
CA ALA A 216 30.83 -18.57 29.07
C ALA A 216 31.98 -17.74 28.46
N SER A 217 32.61 -16.83 29.24
CA SER A 217 33.78 -16.04 28.83
C SER A 217 35.02 -16.85 28.53
N ASP A 218 35.10 -18.11 29.00
CA ASP A 218 36.25 -19.00 28.70
C ASP A 218 36.03 -19.72 27.34
N TYR A 219 34.85 -19.69 26.82
CA TYR A 219 34.43 -20.32 25.57
C TYR A 219 34.38 -19.38 24.37
N VAL A 220 33.96 -18.14 24.58
CA VAL A 220 33.82 -17.17 23.51
C VAL A 220 34.08 -15.74 23.97
N LYS A 221 34.73 -14.98 23.11
CA LYS A 221 34.88 -13.53 23.25
C LYS A 221 33.99 -12.83 22.20
N VAL A 222 33.30 -11.77 22.59
CA VAL A 222 32.46 -10.96 21.69
C VAL A 222 33.01 -9.54 21.64
N THR A 223 33.16 -9.01 20.43
CA THR A 223 33.57 -7.64 20.15
C THR A 223 32.54 -6.99 19.20
N VAL A 224 32.02 -5.83 19.58
CA VAL A 224 31.10 -5.03 18.71
C VAL A 224 31.88 -3.78 18.28
N GLU A 225 32.23 -3.70 16.98
CA GLU A 225 32.99 -2.57 16.44
C GLU A 225 32.09 -1.37 16.14
N ASP A 226 30.79 -1.60 15.85
CA ASP A 226 29.82 -0.55 15.56
C ASP A 226 28.65 -0.61 16.56
N PRO A 227 28.80 0.00 17.74
CA PRO A 227 27.77 -0.05 18.78
C PRO A 227 26.51 0.75 18.43
N GLU A 228 26.56 1.68 17.47
CA GLU A 228 25.35 2.38 17.00
C GLU A 228 24.44 1.45 16.18
N LEU A 229 25.03 0.53 15.42
CA LEU A 229 24.27 -0.44 14.62
C LEU A 229 23.95 -1.73 15.39
N CYS A 230 24.70 -2.04 16.45
CA CYS A 230 24.45 -3.17 17.34
C CYS A 230 24.55 -2.71 18.80
N PRO A 231 23.50 -2.11 19.37
CA PRO A 231 23.51 -1.60 20.75
C PRO A 231 23.65 -2.68 21.81
N ARG A 232 23.25 -3.91 21.52
CA ARG A 232 23.42 -5.04 22.45
C ARG A 232 23.64 -6.36 21.69
N TYR A 233 24.57 -7.16 22.21
CA TYR A 233 24.82 -8.53 21.74
C TYR A 233 24.98 -9.46 22.95
N CYS A 234 24.04 -10.36 23.14
CA CYS A 234 24.05 -11.39 24.18
C CYS A 234 24.47 -12.73 23.59
N ALA A 235 25.35 -13.43 24.25
CA ALA A 235 25.80 -14.77 23.87
C ALA A 235 25.82 -15.72 25.06
N ARG A 236 25.24 -16.91 24.90
CA ARG A 236 25.30 -18.02 25.88
C ARG A 236 25.80 -19.28 25.22
N VAL A 237 26.46 -20.11 26.03
CA VAL A 237 27.07 -21.37 25.58
C VAL A 237 26.32 -22.55 26.18
N VAL A 238 25.99 -23.50 25.33
CA VAL A 238 25.38 -24.77 25.72
C VAL A 238 26.24 -25.91 25.20
N LYS A 239 26.68 -26.80 26.08
CA LYS A 239 27.49 -27.94 25.75
C LYS A 239 26.75 -29.25 25.89
N ASN A 240 27.40 -30.36 25.47
CA ASN A 240 26.82 -31.72 25.49
C ASN A 240 25.48 -31.78 24.75
N VAL A 241 25.39 -31.02 23.65
CA VAL A 241 24.17 -30.86 22.85
C VAL A 241 23.76 -32.20 22.26
N LYS A 242 22.45 -32.49 22.31
CA LYS A 242 21.81 -33.65 21.72
C LYS A 242 20.73 -33.23 20.76
N ILE A 243 21.01 -33.40 19.49
CA ILE A 243 20.02 -33.10 18.43
C ILE A 243 18.97 -34.21 18.37
N GLY A 244 17.72 -33.82 18.28
CA GLY A 244 16.56 -34.72 18.17
C GLY A 244 15.32 -34.00 17.76
N PRO A 245 14.18 -34.65 17.58
CA PRO A 245 12.92 -34.01 17.28
C PRO A 245 12.46 -33.16 18.48
N SER A 246 11.86 -32.04 18.19
CA SER A 246 11.19 -31.20 19.19
C SER A 246 9.95 -31.88 19.78
N PRO A 247 9.53 -31.56 21.00
CA PRO A 247 8.29 -32.08 21.55
C PRO A 247 7.06 -31.64 20.76
N LYS A 248 6.02 -32.43 20.72
CA LYS A 248 4.81 -32.17 19.93
C LYS A 248 4.15 -30.80 20.21
N TRP A 249 4.16 -30.36 21.48
CA TRP A 249 3.60 -29.04 21.82
C TRP A 249 4.35 -27.91 21.13
N MET A 250 5.69 -27.97 21.05
CA MET A 250 6.51 -26.96 20.37
C MET A 250 6.30 -27.01 18.84
N GLN A 251 6.24 -28.23 18.27
CA GLN A 251 5.94 -28.40 16.84
C GLN A 251 4.59 -27.78 16.47
N ARG A 252 3.55 -27.97 17.32
CA ARG A 252 2.21 -27.38 17.10
C ARG A 252 2.25 -25.86 17.14
N CYS A 253 2.93 -25.26 18.13
CA CYS A 253 3.09 -23.81 18.22
C CYS A 253 3.78 -23.25 16.98
N LEU A 254 4.86 -23.85 16.51
CA LEU A 254 5.55 -23.43 15.30
C LEU A 254 4.67 -23.60 14.05
N ALA A 255 4.02 -24.75 13.91
CA ALA A 255 3.13 -25.03 12.78
C ALA A 255 1.97 -24.03 12.68
N SER A 256 1.37 -23.63 13.80
CA SER A 256 0.31 -22.63 13.83
C SER A 256 0.76 -21.25 13.34
N ASN A 257 2.05 -20.95 13.48
CA ASN A 257 2.68 -19.71 12.95
C ASN A 257 3.24 -19.89 11.52
N GLY A 258 3.03 -21.07 10.91
CA GLY A 258 3.54 -21.37 9.56
C GLY A 258 5.03 -21.72 9.51
N ILE A 259 5.65 -21.99 10.65
CA ILE A 259 7.06 -22.37 10.76
C ILE A 259 7.20 -23.88 10.76
N ARG A 260 7.99 -24.40 9.83
CA ARG A 260 8.28 -25.84 9.72
C ARG A 260 9.20 -26.30 10.86
N PRO A 261 8.80 -27.32 11.66
CA PRO A 261 9.69 -27.96 12.62
C PRO A 261 10.87 -28.66 11.94
N ILE A 262 12.08 -28.53 12.51
CA ILE A 262 13.32 -29.11 11.95
C ILE A 262 13.97 -30.03 12.97
N ASN A 263 14.48 -29.52 14.08
CA ASN A 263 15.03 -30.22 15.21
C ASN A 263 14.93 -29.37 16.47
N ASN A 264 15.12 -29.98 17.63
CA ASN A 264 14.94 -29.32 18.92
C ASN A 264 15.75 -27.99 19.06
N LEU A 265 16.95 -27.91 18.52
CA LEU A 265 17.79 -26.73 18.64
C LEU A 265 17.27 -25.57 17.78
N VAL A 266 17.03 -25.82 16.50
CA VAL A 266 16.49 -24.81 15.55
C VAL A 266 15.07 -24.41 15.96
N ASP A 267 14.28 -25.35 16.39
CA ASP A 267 12.91 -25.11 16.82
C ASP A 267 12.84 -24.27 18.10
N ILE A 268 13.77 -24.45 19.05
CA ILE A 268 13.90 -23.59 20.22
C ILE A 268 14.16 -22.14 19.80
N THR A 269 15.09 -21.89 18.88
CA THR A 269 15.36 -20.50 18.42
C THR A 269 14.17 -19.87 17.72
N ASN A 270 13.47 -20.64 16.88
CA ASN A 270 12.23 -20.19 16.22
C ASN A 270 11.09 -19.99 17.23
N TYR A 271 10.93 -20.91 18.17
CA TYR A 271 9.91 -20.80 19.22
C TYR A 271 10.09 -19.54 20.06
N VAL A 272 11.32 -19.24 20.52
CA VAL A 272 11.64 -18.04 21.29
C VAL A 272 11.47 -16.77 20.44
N MET A 273 11.83 -16.82 19.16
CA MET A 273 11.58 -15.72 18.24
C MET A 273 10.09 -15.39 18.15
N GLU A 274 9.22 -16.37 18.06
CA GLU A 274 7.77 -16.15 18.02
C GLU A 274 7.20 -15.86 19.42
N GLU A 275 7.70 -16.47 20.48
CA GLU A 275 7.25 -16.23 21.85
C GLU A 275 7.57 -14.80 22.33
N PHE A 276 8.82 -14.38 22.19
CA PHE A 276 9.35 -13.08 22.69
C PHE A 276 9.38 -11.97 21.63
N GLY A 277 9.18 -12.28 20.35
CA GLY A 277 9.41 -11.32 19.26
C GLY A 277 10.89 -11.03 19.00
N GLN A 278 11.81 -11.79 19.58
CA GLN A 278 13.25 -11.63 19.53
C GLN A 278 13.90 -12.70 18.66
N PRO A 279 14.35 -12.39 17.43
CA PRO A 279 15.08 -13.35 16.61
C PRO A 279 16.39 -13.76 17.28
N MET A 280 16.69 -15.03 17.15
CA MET A 280 17.89 -15.65 17.68
C MET A 280 18.65 -16.41 16.61
N HIS A 281 19.93 -16.62 16.85
CA HIS A 281 20.75 -17.52 16.03
C HIS A 281 21.55 -18.50 16.91
N ALA A 282 21.90 -19.62 16.32
CA ALA A 282 22.71 -20.66 16.97
C ALA A 282 23.89 -21.01 16.06
N TYR A 283 25.10 -20.95 16.61
CA TYR A 283 26.33 -21.34 15.92
C TYR A 283 26.91 -22.61 16.52
N ASP A 284 27.45 -23.49 15.68
CA ASP A 284 28.35 -24.55 16.16
C ASP A 284 29.66 -23.87 16.59
N LEU A 285 29.92 -23.83 17.89
CA LEU A 285 31.07 -23.13 18.46
C LEU A 285 32.41 -23.72 18.00
N ASP A 286 32.45 -25.00 17.60
CA ASP A 286 33.64 -25.64 17.07
C ASP A 286 34.02 -25.15 15.68
N THR A 287 33.06 -24.53 14.94
CA THR A 287 33.26 -23.92 13.61
C THR A 287 33.70 -22.45 13.68
N ILE A 288 33.57 -21.81 14.84
CA ILE A 288 33.91 -20.41 15.07
C ILE A 288 35.41 -20.26 15.31
N ALA A 289 36.12 -19.65 14.39
CA ALA A 289 37.56 -19.45 14.44
C ALA A 289 37.94 -18.58 15.64
N ASN A 290 39.03 -18.96 16.31
CA ASN A 290 39.58 -18.31 17.48
C ASN A 290 38.60 -18.16 18.66
N LYS A 291 37.42 -18.79 18.61
CA LYS A 291 36.35 -18.63 19.61
C LYS A 291 35.99 -17.17 19.84
N GLU A 292 35.94 -16.40 18.79
CA GLU A 292 35.67 -14.95 18.84
C GLU A 292 34.52 -14.61 17.86
N ILE A 293 33.61 -13.78 18.33
CA ILE A 293 32.60 -13.12 17.49
C ILE A 293 32.93 -11.65 17.37
N VAL A 294 32.95 -11.16 16.14
CA VAL A 294 33.19 -9.74 15.83
C VAL A 294 32.02 -9.21 14.99
N VAL A 295 31.29 -8.26 15.57
CA VAL A 295 30.22 -7.56 14.85
C VAL A 295 30.82 -6.32 14.20
N ARG A 296 30.92 -6.33 12.86
CA ARG A 296 31.54 -5.26 12.06
C ARG A 296 30.77 -4.94 10.79
N ARG A 297 31.06 -3.82 10.17
CA ARG A 297 30.56 -3.55 8.82
C ARG A 297 31.27 -4.47 7.80
N ALA A 298 30.54 -4.80 6.73
CA ALA A 298 31.12 -5.51 5.60
C ALA A 298 32.20 -4.68 4.92
N GLY A 299 33.17 -5.37 4.28
CA GLY A 299 34.08 -4.73 3.34
C GLY A 299 33.41 -4.40 2.02
N LYS A 300 34.05 -3.56 1.21
CA LYS A 300 33.57 -3.24 -0.12
C LYS A 300 33.53 -4.50 -1.00
N ASP A 301 32.37 -4.77 -1.58
CA ASP A 301 32.13 -5.95 -2.45
C ASP A 301 32.43 -7.28 -1.75
N GLU A 302 32.27 -7.37 -0.44
CA GLU A 302 32.50 -8.59 0.36
C GLU A 302 31.47 -9.67 -0.04
N LYS A 303 31.98 -10.84 -0.44
CA LYS A 303 31.17 -11.97 -0.85
C LYS A 303 30.86 -12.89 0.33
N PHE A 304 29.60 -13.30 0.42
CA PHE A 304 29.14 -14.18 1.49
C PHE A 304 28.07 -15.14 0.99
N VAL A 305 28.15 -16.42 1.42
CA VAL A 305 27.15 -17.44 1.09
C VAL A 305 26.24 -17.65 2.29
N THR A 306 24.97 -17.36 2.08
CA THR A 306 23.91 -17.49 3.09
C THR A 306 23.40 -18.93 3.23
N LEU A 307 22.63 -19.22 4.30
CA LEU A 307 22.07 -20.56 4.59
C LEU A 307 21.21 -21.16 3.45
N ASP A 308 20.69 -20.31 2.55
CA ASP A 308 19.96 -20.74 1.35
C ASP A 308 20.87 -21.12 0.17
N GLY A 309 22.21 -21.19 0.41
CA GLY A 309 23.21 -21.57 -0.58
C GLY A 309 23.49 -20.52 -1.66
N GLN A 310 23.01 -19.27 -1.49
CA GLN A 310 23.21 -18.21 -2.47
C GLN A 310 24.38 -17.29 -2.13
N GLU A 311 25.26 -17.04 -3.10
CA GLU A 311 26.32 -16.03 -2.98
C GLU A 311 25.74 -14.63 -3.12
N ARG A 312 26.01 -13.77 -2.13
CA ARG A 312 25.55 -12.37 -2.10
C ARG A 312 26.74 -11.44 -1.95
N ILE A 313 26.62 -10.25 -2.51
CA ILE A 313 27.67 -9.21 -2.46
C ILE A 313 27.21 -8.12 -1.50
N MET A 314 28.03 -7.85 -0.48
CA MET A 314 27.79 -6.86 0.55
C MET A 314 28.52 -5.57 0.24
N ASP A 315 27.97 -4.45 0.68
CA ASP A 315 28.68 -3.16 0.73
C ASP A 315 28.94 -2.73 2.17
N GLU A 316 29.70 -1.66 2.34
CA GLU A 316 30.16 -1.14 3.63
C GLU A 316 29.02 -0.66 4.58
N ASN A 317 27.76 -0.66 4.12
CA ASN A 317 26.62 -0.31 4.97
C ASN A 317 25.93 -1.54 5.59
N VAL A 318 26.30 -2.74 5.17
CA VAL A 318 25.75 -3.99 5.70
C VAL A 318 26.54 -4.40 6.95
N LEU A 319 25.83 -4.69 8.04
CA LEU A 319 26.42 -5.20 9.25
C LEU A 319 26.58 -6.73 9.17
N MET A 320 27.75 -7.23 9.55
CA MET A 320 28.11 -8.65 9.49
C MET A 320 28.43 -9.19 10.87
N ILE A 321 28.08 -10.43 11.10
CA ILE A 321 28.61 -11.22 12.21
C ILE A 321 29.79 -12.00 11.66
N CYS A 322 30.94 -11.84 12.26
CA CYS A 322 32.18 -12.49 11.85
C CYS A 322 32.76 -13.32 13.00
N ASP A 323 33.52 -14.34 12.68
CA ASP A 323 34.43 -14.97 13.63
C ASP A 323 35.82 -14.29 13.54
N GLY A 324 36.82 -14.84 14.20
CA GLY A 324 38.18 -14.29 14.18
C GLY A 324 38.88 -14.28 12.81
N GLU A 325 38.27 -14.84 11.75
CA GLU A 325 38.87 -15.00 10.42
C GLU A 325 37.93 -14.60 9.26
N LYS A 326 36.64 -14.89 9.36
CA LYS A 326 35.68 -14.76 8.26
C LYS A 326 34.30 -14.34 8.74
N ALA A 327 33.45 -13.92 7.79
CA ALA A 327 32.02 -13.68 8.05
C ALA A 327 31.27 -15.01 8.27
N VAL A 328 30.36 -15.05 9.25
CA VAL A 328 29.51 -16.22 9.61
C VAL A 328 28.03 -15.90 9.57
N GLY A 329 27.64 -14.62 9.38
CA GLY A 329 26.26 -14.21 9.24
C GLY A 329 26.10 -12.77 8.78
N ILE A 330 24.93 -12.48 8.19
CA ILE A 330 24.48 -11.11 7.95
C ILE A 330 23.62 -10.72 9.14
N ALA A 331 24.05 -9.73 9.91
CA ALA A 331 23.42 -9.32 11.16
C ALA A 331 21.90 -9.07 10.97
N GLY A 332 21.10 -9.77 11.77
CA GLY A 332 19.63 -9.64 11.78
C GLY A 332 18.91 -10.07 10.51
N ILE A 333 19.59 -10.67 9.52
CA ILE A 333 18.98 -11.08 8.25
C ILE A 333 19.09 -12.59 8.06
N MET A 334 20.29 -13.16 7.93
CA MET A 334 20.46 -14.59 7.70
C MET A 334 21.88 -15.05 8.08
N GLY A 335 21.99 -16.21 8.70
CA GLY A 335 23.25 -16.88 9.00
C GLY A 335 23.98 -17.36 7.74
N GLY A 336 25.22 -17.79 7.91
CA GLY A 336 26.06 -18.34 6.86
C GLY A 336 25.98 -19.87 6.74
N GLU A 337 26.12 -20.37 5.52
CA GLU A 337 26.24 -21.81 5.26
C GLU A 337 27.45 -22.41 6.03
N ASN A 338 28.51 -21.64 6.21
CA ASN A 338 29.77 -22.04 6.84
C ASN A 338 29.73 -22.17 8.38
N SER A 339 28.62 -21.81 9.01
CA SER A 339 28.40 -21.89 10.47
C SER A 339 27.08 -22.61 10.82
N MET A 340 26.51 -23.30 9.85
CA MET A 340 25.24 -24.03 9.98
C MET A 340 25.35 -25.13 11.04
N ILE A 341 24.32 -25.28 11.85
CA ILE A 341 24.17 -26.40 12.80
C ILE A 341 24.01 -27.72 12.05
N THR A 342 24.82 -28.69 12.42
CA THR A 342 24.76 -30.07 11.92
C THR A 342 24.36 -31.04 13.03
N ASP A 343 23.98 -32.28 12.68
CA ASP A 343 23.58 -33.30 13.67
C ASP A 343 24.73 -33.69 14.63
N ASP A 344 25.98 -33.39 14.28
CA ASP A 344 27.18 -33.71 15.06
C ASP A 344 27.59 -32.62 16.07
N VAL A 345 26.87 -31.49 16.12
CA VAL A 345 27.18 -30.36 17.02
C VAL A 345 27.27 -30.79 18.48
N LYS A 346 28.29 -30.35 19.19
CA LYS A 346 28.52 -30.66 20.61
C LYS A 346 28.38 -29.46 21.51
N THR A 347 28.81 -28.31 21.02
CA THR A 347 28.77 -27.04 21.76
C THR A 347 28.14 -25.97 20.88
N VAL A 348 27.11 -25.34 21.37
CA VAL A 348 26.37 -24.29 20.68
C VAL A 348 26.61 -22.96 21.35
N LEU A 349 26.82 -21.94 20.54
CA LEU A 349 26.73 -20.55 20.92
C LEU A 349 25.37 -19.99 20.49
N PHE A 350 24.52 -19.67 21.44
CA PHE A 350 23.29 -18.88 21.17
C PHE A 350 23.63 -17.39 21.06
N GLU A 351 23.02 -16.73 20.11
CA GLU A 351 23.01 -15.29 19.88
C GLU A 351 21.60 -14.74 20.08
N ALA A 352 21.47 -13.69 20.88
CA ALA A 352 20.34 -12.78 20.87
C ALA A 352 20.87 -11.35 20.87
N ALA A 353 20.66 -10.64 19.79
CA ALA A 353 21.20 -9.29 19.62
C ALA A 353 20.09 -8.28 19.32
N CYS A 354 20.41 -7.00 19.52
CA CYS A 354 19.59 -5.90 19.04
C CYS A 354 20.39 -5.14 17.95
N PHE A 355 19.75 -4.88 16.82
CA PHE A 355 20.34 -4.16 15.70
C PHE A 355 19.52 -2.93 15.35
N ASP A 356 20.15 -1.90 14.79
CA ASP A 356 19.44 -0.72 14.27
C ASP A 356 18.45 -1.12 13.17
N GLY A 357 17.18 -0.88 13.41
CA GLY A 357 16.10 -1.30 12.52
C GLY A 357 16.17 -0.67 11.12
N THR A 358 16.65 0.58 11.03
CA THR A 358 16.82 1.27 9.75
C THR A 358 17.93 0.61 8.93
N SER A 359 19.05 0.28 9.57
CA SER A 359 20.17 -0.42 8.93
C SER A 359 19.73 -1.80 8.41
N ILE A 360 19.01 -2.59 9.22
CA ILE A 360 18.51 -3.91 8.79
C ILE A 360 17.55 -3.78 7.61
N ARG A 361 16.60 -2.84 7.66
CA ARG A 361 15.63 -2.61 6.57
C ARG A 361 16.34 -2.24 5.25
N LEU A 362 17.30 -1.31 5.32
CA LEU A 362 18.04 -0.87 4.14
C LEU A 362 18.95 -1.97 3.59
N SER A 363 19.63 -2.73 4.46
CA SER A 363 20.47 -3.86 4.08
C SER A 363 19.66 -4.99 3.43
N SER A 364 18.55 -5.40 4.05
CA SER A 364 17.62 -6.39 3.51
C SER A 364 17.12 -6.01 2.10
N LYS A 365 16.70 -4.76 1.92
CA LYS A 365 16.28 -4.24 0.61
C LYS A 365 17.42 -4.25 -0.42
N ARG A 366 18.63 -3.85 -0.02
CA ARG A 366 19.80 -3.74 -0.88
C ARG A 366 20.27 -5.10 -1.41
N ILE A 367 20.30 -6.11 -0.54
CA ILE A 367 20.69 -7.49 -0.94
C ILE A 367 19.51 -8.29 -1.51
N GLY A 368 18.30 -7.74 -1.51
CA GLY A 368 17.10 -8.42 -2.01
C GLY A 368 16.67 -9.64 -1.18
N LEU A 369 16.97 -9.65 0.12
CA LEU A 369 16.66 -10.77 1.02
C LEU A 369 15.85 -10.28 2.22
N ARG A 370 14.59 -10.71 2.29
CA ARG A 370 13.71 -10.49 3.43
C ARG A 370 13.44 -11.80 4.14
N THR A 371 13.64 -11.83 5.45
CA THR A 371 13.39 -12.98 6.33
C THR A 371 12.47 -12.57 7.48
N ASP A 372 11.93 -13.54 8.23
CA ASP A 372 11.15 -13.27 9.43
C ASP A 372 11.96 -12.48 10.46
N ALA A 373 13.22 -12.85 10.65
CA ALA A 373 14.14 -12.13 11.51
C ALA A 373 14.32 -10.66 11.08
N SER A 374 14.61 -10.40 9.80
CA SER A 374 14.76 -9.03 9.29
C SER A 374 13.46 -8.23 9.41
N GLY A 375 12.31 -8.90 9.22
CA GLY A 375 10.98 -8.32 9.40
C GLY A 375 10.69 -7.85 10.83
N LYS A 376 11.20 -8.55 11.84
CA LYS A 376 11.11 -8.17 13.25
C LYS A 376 12.14 -7.08 13.59
N PHE A 377 13.43 -7.25 13.24
CA PHE A 377 14.50 -6.29 13.54
C PHE A 377 14.25 -4.91 12.91
N GLU A 378 13.72 -4.84 11.69
CA GLU A 378 13.42 -3.56 11.00
C GLU A 378 12.46 -2.66 11.78
N LYS A 379 11.71 -3.20 12.74
CA LYS A 379 10.75 -2.47 13.58
C LYS A 379 11.40 -1.82 14.82
N GLY A 380 12.65 -2.13 15.10
CA GLY A 380 13.39 -1.59 16.25
C GLY A 380 13.05 -2.33 17.55
N LEU A 381 13.62 -3.50 17.73
CA LEU A 381 13.42 -4.32 18.93
C LEU A 381 13.99 -3.65 20.19
N ASP A 382 13.47 -4.04 21.34
CA ASP A 382 13.95 -3.58 22.65
C ASP A 382 15.28 -4.28 23.00
N PRO A 383 16.42 -3.57 23.18
CA PRO A 383 17.68 -4.17 23.61
C PRO A 383 17.57 -4.96 24.92
N ASN A 384 16.65 -4.56 25.80
CA ASN A 384 16.47 -5.24 27.10
C ASN A 384 15.82 -6.63 26.94
N ASN A 385 15.08 -6.88 25.84
CA ASN A 385 14.42 -8.16 25.59
C ASN A 385 15.43 -9.28 25.22
N ALA A 386 16.59 -8.96 24.67
CA ALA A 386 17.56 -9.92 24.20
C ALA A 386 18.01 -10.89 25.30
N GLN A 387 18.21 -10.39 26.53
CA GLN A 387 18.60 -11.24 27.68
C GLN A 387 17.48 -12.22 28.05
N ALA A 388 16.24 -11.77 28.20
CA ALA A 388 15.13 -12.62 28.57
C ALA A 388 14.90 -13.74 27.54
N ALA A 389 15.03 -13.40 26.26
CA ALA A 389 14.88 -14.34 25.16
C ALA A 389 15.97 -15.43 25.15
N ILE A 390 17.25 -15.04 25.29
CA ILE A 390 18.34 -16.02 25.28
C ILE A 390 18.32 -16.91 26.53
N ASP A 391 17.93 -16.35 27.69
CA ASP A 391 17.73 -17.12 28.92
C ASP A 391 16.59 -18.16 28.74
N ARG A 392 15.48 -17.77 28.07
CA ARG A 392 14.38 -18.69 27.74
C ARG A 392 14.84 -19.83 26.82
N ALA A 393 15.66 -19.57 25.82
CA ALA A 393 16.21 -20.62 24.96
C ALA A 393 17.07 -21.58 25.76
N CYS A 394 17.92 -21.10 26.66
CA CYS A 394 18.72 -21.93 27.57
C CYS A 394 17.84 -22.78 28.49
N GLN A 395 16.80 -22.20 29.09
CA GLN A 395 15.84 -22.94 29.91
C GLN A 395 15.19 -24.07 29.11
N LEU A 396 14.77 -23.82 27.88
CA LEU A 396 14.18 -24.85 27.01
C LEU A 396 15.17 -25.95 26.65
N MET A 397 16.45 -25.63 26.43
CA MET A 397 17.50 -26.65 26.22
C MET A 397 17.60 -27.61 27.41
N GLU A 398 17.51 -27.09 28.62
CA GLU A 398 17.56 -27.88 29.85
C GLU A 398 16.28 -28.70 30.09
N GLU A 399 15.09 -28.07 29.93
CA GLU A 399 13.80 -28.72 30.08
C GLU A 399 13.62 -29.91 29.14
N LEU A 400 14.17 -29.81 27.91
CA LEU A 400 14.17 -30.88 26.92
C LEU A 400 15.31 -31.89 27.07
N GLY A 401 16.23 -31.67 28.02
CA GLY A 401 17.43 -32.51 28.15
C GLY A 401 18.36 -32.48 26.93
N ALA A 402 18.27 -31.39 26.15
CA ALA A 402 18.96 -31.20 24.88
C ALA A 402 20.38 -30.65 25.03
N GLY A 403 20.79 -30.20 26.22
CA GLY A 403 22.14 -29.71 26.48
C GLY A 403 22.32 -29.27 27.92
N GLU A 404 23.52 -28.80 28.25
CA GLU A 404 23.93 -28.30 29.57
C GLU A 404 24.40 -26.84 29.43
N VAL A 405 23.79 -25.91 30.15
CA VAL A 405 24.09 -24.50 30.02
C VAL A 405 25.34 -24.13 30.80
N VAL A 406 26.30 -23.52 30.15
CA VAL A 406 27.51 -22.98 30.75
C VAL A 406 27.19 -21.71 31.54
N GLY A 407 27.80 -21.56 32.74
CA GLY A 407 27.52 -20.44 33.64
C GLY A 407 27.89 -19.09 33.07
N GLY A 408 27.05 -18.11 33.36
CA GLY A 408 27.19 -16.73 32.93
C GLY A 408 26.80 -16.50 31.46
N MET A 409 26.75 -15.25 31.10
CA MET A 409 26.44 -14.75 29.74
C MET A 409 27.53 -13.78 29.31
N VAL A 410 27.93 -13.79 28.07
CA VAL A 410 28.73 -12.71 27.47
C VAL A 410 27.73 -11.68 26.96
N ASP A 411 27.71 -10.50 27.58
CA ASP A 411 26.80 -9.41 27.25
C ASP A 411 27.61 -8.15 26.89
N VAL A 412 27.62 -7.79 25.64
CA VAL A 412 28.21 -6.53 25.16
C VAL A 412 27.05 -5.56 24.93
N CYS A 413 26.93 -4.60 25.84
CA CYS A 413 25.83 -3.65 25.86
C CYS A 413 26.38 -2.22 25.85
N SER A 414 26.12 -1.47 24.80
CA SER A 414 26.45 -0.05 24.68
C SER A 414 25.32 0.87 25.10
N GLU A 415 24.09 0.39 25.04
CA GLU A 415 22.90 1.13 25.39
C GLU A 415 21.88 0.23 26.10
N THR A 416 21.48 0.63 27.31
CA THR A 416 20.29 0.11 28.00
C THR A 416 19.17 1.11 27.82
N ARG A 417 17.99 0.61 27.44
CA ARG A 417 16.82 1.47 27.36
C ARG A 417 16.17 1.63 28.71
N GLU A 418 15.93 2.88 29.09
CA GLU A 418 15.20 3.19 30.33
C GLU A 418 13.69 3.30 30.04
N PRO A 419 12.82 2.95 31.03
CA PRO A 419 11.39 3.15 30.91
C PRO A 419 11.03 4.61 30.60
N SER A 420 10.15 4.81 29.62
CA SER A 420 9.65 6.14 29.29
C SER A 420 8.77 6.69 30.41
N ARG A 421 8.89 7.98 30.71
CA ARG A 421 8.11 8.66 31.75
C ARG A 421 7.31 9.79 31.13
N VAL A 422 6.00 9.75 31.31
CA VAL A 422 5.08 10.74 30.75
C VAL A 422 4.28 11.36 31.88
N LYS A 423 4.26 12.70 31.96
CA LYS A 423 3.44 13.41 32.93
C LYS A 423 1.97 13.03 32.75
N PHE A 424 1.33 12.60 33.83
CA PHE A 424 -0.07 12.18 33.79
C PHE A 424 -1.01 13.38 33.98
N GLU A 425 -1.82 13.68 32.97
CA GLU A 425 -2.71 14.83 32.96
C GLU A 425 -4.18 14.41 32.65
N PRO A 426 -4.89 13.79 33.63
CA PRO A 426 -6.24 13.24 33.44
C PRO A 426 -7.26 14.23 32.87
N GLU A 427 -7.19 15.50 33.27
CA GLU A 427 -8.10 16.54 32.78
C GLU A 427 -7.88 16.81 31.28
N LYS A 428 -6.63 16.81 30.82
CA LYS A 428 -6.32 16.98 29.39
C LYS A 428 -6.75 15.76 28.59
N ILE A 429 -6.58 14.54 29.15
CA ILE A 429 -7.05 13.30 28.52
C ILE A 429 -8.56 13.35 28.35
N ASN A 430 -9.31 13.65 29.40
CA ASN A 430 -10.77 13.79 29.33
C ASN A 430 -11.20 14.83 28.30
N LYS A 431 -10.51 16.00 28.25
CA LYS A 431 -10.80 17.04 27.27
C LYS A 431 -10.52 16.57 25.83
N LEU A 432 -9.44 15.83 25.61
CA LEU A 432 -9.08 15.28 24.30
C LEU A 432 -10.09 14.24 23.84
N LEU A 433 -10.46 13.31 24.73
CA LEU A 433 -11.36 12.20 24.40
C LEU A 433 -12.85 12.58 24.43
N GLY A 434 -13.21 13.69 25.08
CA GLY A 434 -14.61 14.05 25.30
C GLY A 434 -15.28 13.19 26.38
N THR A 435 -14.51 12.71 27.34
CA THR A 435 -14.95 11.81 28.43
C THR A 435 -14.94 12.53 29.79
N SER A 436 -15.38 11.83 30.85
CA SER A 436 -15.39 12.30 32.25
C SER A 436 -14.90 11.19 33.18
N LEU A 437 -13.82 10.50 32.77
CA LEU A 437 -13.21 9.42 33.53
C LEU A 437 -12.49 9.96 34.79
N THR A 438 -12.53 9.22 35.88
CA THR A 438 -11.71 9.51 37.06
C THR A 438 -10.26 9.12 36.83
N LYS A 439 -9.37 9.66 37.64
CA LYS A 439 -7.95 9.32 37.63
C LYS A 439 -7.72 7.82 37.85
N GLU A 440 -8.46 7.26 38.82
CA GLU A 440 -8.39 5.86 39.23
C GLU A 440 -8.83 4.92 38.09
N GLU A 441 -9.89 5.25 37.33
CA GLU A 441 -10.33 4.47 36.18
C GLU A 441 -9.27 4.48 35.08
N MET A 442 -8.65 5.62 34.82
CA MET A 442 -7.56 5.71 33.83
C MET A 442 -6.35 4.88 34.26
N ILE A 443 -5.96 4.93 35.52
CA ILE A 443 -4.86 4.12 36.07
C ILE A 443 -5.18 2.62 35.96
N ASP A 444 -6.43 2.20 36.18
CA ASP A 444 -6.83 0.81 35.98
C ASP A 444 -6.68 0.36 34.55
N TYR A 445 -7.13 1.15 33.57
CA TYR A 445 -6.95 0.84 32.15
C TYR A 445 -5.45 0.73 31.76
N LEU A 446 -4.66 1.69 32.20
CA LEU A 446 -3.22 1.72 31.91
C LEU A 446 -2.48 0.54 32.56
N GLY A 447 -2.85 0.20 33.79
CA GLY A 447 -2.26 -0.93 34.52
C GLY A 447 -2.49 -2.29 33.84
N ARG A 448 -3.56 -2.46 33.09
CA ARG A 448 -3.84 -3.71 32.34
C ARG A 448 -2.77 -4.04 31.29
N VAL A 449 -2.07 -3.03 30.78
CA VAL A 449 -0.97 -3.13 29.78
C VAL A 449 0.38 -2.74 30.38
N GLU A 450 0.54 -2.87 31.67
CA GLU A 450 1.78 -2.65 32.42
C GLU A 450 2.28 -1.19 32.39
N LEU A 451 1.44 -0.22 32.05
CA LEU A 451 1.76 1.20 32.22
C LEU A 451 1.51 1.59 33.67
N ALA A 452 2.61 1.72 34.43
CA ALA A 452 2.52 1.95 35.85
C ALA A 452 2.39 3.44 36.20
N TYR A 453 1.54 3.77 37.20
CA TYR A 453 1.46 5.12 37.71
C TYR A 453 2.41 5.30 38.91
N ASP A 454 3.32 6.30 38.81
CA ASP A 454 4.23 6.69 39.89
C ASP A 454 3.62 7.87 40.67
N GLU A 455 3.12 7.58 41.87
CA GLU A 455 2.49 8.59 42.73
C GLU A 455 3.45 9.71 43.15
N LYS A 456 4.78 9.45 43.19
CA LYS A 456 5.76 10.42 43.69
C LYS A 456 6.04 11.51 42.68
N THR A 457 6.05 11.14 41.40
CA THR A 457 6.38 12.05 40.30
C THR A 457 5.15 12.49 39.52
N ASP A 458 3.98 11.87 39.77
CA ASP A 458 2.73 12.07 39.01
C ASP A 458 2.91 11.77 37.53
N GLU A 459 3.59 10.65 37.22
CA GLU A 459 3.94 10.21 35.89
C GLU A 459 3.41 8.81 35.61
N ILE A 460 3.15 8.55 34.32
CA ILE A 460 2.98 7.19 33.80
C ILE A 460 4.36 6.69 33.35
N VAL A 461 4.73 5.52 33.85
CA VAL A 461 5.98 4.84 33.53
C VAL A 461 5.67 3.71 32.56
N ALA A 462 6.12 3.85 31.33
CA ALA A 462 5.94 2.85 30.27
C ALA A 462 7.14 1.90 30.26
N PRO A 463 6.93 0.58 30.28
CA PRO A 463 8.02 -0.38 30.16
C PRO A 463 8.76 -0.24 28.84
N THR A 464 10.00 -0.71 28.77
CA THR A 464 10.91 -0.46 27.65
C THR A 464 10.42 -1.04 26.32
N PHE A 465 9.61 -2.10 26.37
CA PHE A 465 8.98 -2.68 25.17
C PHE A 465 7.86 -1.81 24.57
N ARG A 466 7.30 -0.85 25.33
CA ARG A 466 6.33 0.15 24.84
C ARG A 466 7.07 1.40 24.36
N GLN A 467 7.68 1.25 23.19
CA GLN A 467 8.49 2.30 22.57
C GLN A 467 7.66 3.42 21.94
N ASP A 468 6.37 3.25 21.91
CA ASP A 468 5.39 4.17 21.34
C ASP A 468 4.88 5.22 22.33
N ILE A 469 5.13 5.06 23.63
CA ILE A 469 4.60 5.93 24.68
C ILE A 469 5.60 7.05 25.04
N HIS A 470 5.36 8.25 24.50
CA HIS A 470 6.27 9.40 24.68
C HIS A 470 5.57 10.66 25.18
N CYS A 471 4.27 10.77 24.99
CA CYS A 471 3.53 11.98 25.35
C CYS A 471 2.13 11.67 25.90
N ASN A 472 1.46 12.72 26.41
CA ASN A 472 0.13 12.57 26.98
C ASN A 472 -0.94 12.11 25.96
N ALA A 473 -0.72 12.32 24.67
CA ALA A 473 -1.63 11.83 23.64
C ALA A 473 -1.56 10.30 23.50
N ASP A 474 -0.34 9.72 23.63
CA ASP A 474 -0.15 8.27 23.59
C ASP A 474 -0.80 7.61 24.82
N VAL A 475 -0.67 8.24 26.00
CA VAL A 475 -1.38 7.79 27.22
C VAL A 475 -2.91 7.90 27.05
N ALA A 476 -3.39 8.95 26.38
CA ALA A 476 -4.83 9.11 26.10
C ALA A 476 -5.35 8.02 25.15
N GLU A 477 -4.55 7.59 24.16
CA GLU A 477 -4.88 6.47 23.27
C GLU A 477 -5.07 5.18 24.05
N GLU A 478 -4.15 4.87 24.99
CA GLU A 478 -4.26 3.69 25.84
C GLU A 478 -5.52 3.69 26.70
N VAL A 479 -5.87 4.84 27.27
CA VAL A 479 -7.13 5.01 27.98
C VAL A 479 -8.33 4.82 27.07
N ALA A 480 -8.32 5.43 25.87
CA ALA A 480 -9.45 5.40 24.95
C ALA A 480 -9.75 3.99 24.42
N ARG A 481 -8.72 3.22 24.06
CA ARG A 481 -8.90 1.88 23.50
C ARG A 481 -9.48 0.87 24.51
N PHE A 482 -9.16 0.99 25.82
CA PHE A 482 -9.74 0.15 26.86
C PHE A 482 -11.04 0.71 27.47
N TYR A 483 -11.26 2.02 27.40
CA TYR A 483 -12.59 2.58 27.65
C TYR A 483 -13.57 2.13 26.57
N GLY A 484 -13.16 2.08 25.33
CA GLY A 484 -13.92 1.72 24.12
C GLY A 484 -14.27 2.93 23.26
N TYR A 485 -13.73 2.99 22.08
CA TYR A 485 -14.03 4.06 21.10
C TYR A 485 -15.53 4.16 20.76
N ASP A 486 -16.22 3.03 20.77
CA ASP A 486 -17.67 2.92 20.57
C ASP A 486 -18.50 3.61 21.67
N LYS A 487 -17.91 3.82 22.85
CA LYS A 487 -18.56 4.49 23.99
C LYS A 487 -18.31 6.01 24.03
N ILE A 488 -17.35 6.50 23.24
CA ILE A 488 -17.07 7.93 23.16
C ILE A 488 -18.19 8.61 22.37
N PRO A 489 -18.89 9.61 22.96
CA PRO A 489 -20.03 10.25 22.30
C PRO A 489 -19.56 11.09 21.11
N MET A 490 -20.31 11.04 20.03
CA MET A 490 -20.11 11.94 18.90
C MET A 490 -20.48 13.38 19.32
N THR A 491 -19.57 14.30 19.12
CA THR A 491 -19.77 15.74 19.38
C THR A 491 -19.57 16.55 18.11
N LEU A 492 -20.25 17.70 18.04
CA LEU A 492 -19.98 18.66 16.98
C LEU A 492 -18.63 19.35 17.25
N PRO A 493 -17.81 19.58 16.20
CA PRO A 493 -16.61 20.37 16.36
C PRO A 493 -16.95 21.79 16.83
N THR A 494 -16.19 22.29 17.79
CA THR A 494 -16.31 23.66 18.30
C THR A 494 -15.08 24.46 17.90
N GLY A 495 -15.29 25.69 17.47
CA GLY A 495 -14.20 26.58 17.05
C GLY A 495 -14.73 28.00 16.77
N GLU A 496 -13.82 28.93 16.62
CA GLU A 496 -14.17 30.26 16.15
C GLU A 496 -14.67 30.19 14.70
N ALA A 497 -15.81 30.81 14.45
CA ALA A 497 -16.31 30.94 13.09
C ALA A 497 -15.39 31.86 12.29
N THR A 498 -14.76 31.31 11.27
CA THR A 498 -13.92 32.09 10.34
C THR A 498 -14.57 32.15 8.97
N THR A 499 -14.37 33.28 8.27
CA THR A 499 -14.79 33.37 6.88
C THR A 499 -13.79 32.58 6.02
N GLY A 500 -14.19 31.39 5.57
CA GLY A 500 -13.41 30.64 4.61
C GLY A 500 -13.29 31.39 3.29
N LYS A 501 -12.09 31.39 2.70
CA LYS A 501 -11.84 31.94 1.36
C LYS A 501 -10.94 30.99 0.59
N LEU A 502 -11.29 30.74 -0.66
CA LEU A 502 -10.37 30.10 -1.58
C LEU A 502 -9.23 31.06 -1.91
N PRO A 503 -7.98 30.60 -1.93
CA PRO A 503 -6.87 31.33 -2.55
C PRO A 503 -7.24 31.72 -3.99
N PHE A 504 -6.71 32.85 -4.46
CA PHE A 504 -7.10 33.40 -5.75
C PHE A 504 -6.94 32.42 -6.91
N LYS A 505 -5.83 31.66 -6.94
CA LYS A 505 -5.61 30.60 -7.92
C LYS A 505 -6.72 29.54 -7.90
N LEU A 506 -7.10 29.04 -6.73
CA LEU A 506 -8.15 28.02 -6.60
C LEU A 506 -9.52 28.59 -7.00
N ARG A 507 -9.79 29.87 -6.71
CA ARG A 507 -11.01 30.53 -7.16
C ARG A 507 -11.10 30.61 -8.69
N ILE A 508 -9.98 30.85 -9.38
CA ILE A 508 -9.94 30.83 -10.85
C ILE A 508 -10.20 29.41 -11.37
N GLN A 509 -9.66 28.39 -10.72
CA GLN A 509 -9.91 26.98 -11.07
C GLN A 509 -11.38 26.60 -10.88
N GLU A 510 -12.03 27.07 -9.80
CA GLU A 510 -13.47 26.85 -9.61
C GLU A 510 -14.28 27.51 -10.75
N VAL A 511 -13.97 28.77 -11.12
CA VAL A 511 -14.63 29.39 -12.26
C VAL A 511 -14.42 28.61 -13.55
N ALA A 512 -13.23 28.02 -13.75
CA ALA A 512 -12.99 27.18 -14.93
C ALA A 512 -13.88 25.93 -14.94
N ARG A 513 -14.07 25.26 -13.77
CA ARG A 513 -15.02 24.15 -13.63
C ARG A 513 -16.45 24.57 -13.92
N ASP A 514 -16.92 25.62 -13.23
CA ASP A 514 -18.28 26.14 -13.39
C ASP A 514 -18.59 26.42 -14.87
N ILE A 515 -17.68 27.12 -15.57
CA ILE A 515 -17.87 27.45 -16.98
C ILE A 515 -17.88 26.21 -17.87
N ALA A 516 -16.96 25.28 -17.65
CA ALA A 516 -16.96 24.02 -18.41
C ALA A 516 -18.28 23.27 -18.25
N GLU A 517 -18.74 23.14 -17.01
CA GLU A 517 -20.00 22.44 -16.69
C GLU A 517 -21.23 23.14 -17.28
N TYR A 518 -21.33 24.48 -17.15
CA TYR A 518 -22.41 25.25 -17.76
C TYR A 518 -22.44 25.15 -19.29
N CYS A 519 -21.26 24.98 -19.90
CA CYS A 519 -21.13 24.76 -21.35
C CYS A 519 -21.31 23.28 -21.75
N GLY A 520 -21.66 22.40 -20.81
CA GLY A 520 -22.00 20.99 -21.05
C GLY A 520 -20.81 20.05 -21.12
N PHE A 521 -19.67 20.41 -20.53
CA PHE A 521 -18.51 19.54 -20.38
C PHE A 521 -18.58 18.76 -19.08
N SER A 522 -18.04 17.54 -19.09
CA SER A 522 -17.85 16.70 -17.90
C SER A 522 -16.39 16.68 -17.51
N GLU A 523 -16.11 16.67 -16.19
CA GLU A 523 -14.74 16.58 -15.67
C GLU A 523 -14.13 15.21 -15.95
N GLY A 524 -12.91 15.20 -16.44
CA GLY A 524 -12.05 14.05 -16.55
C GLY A 524 -10.79 14.24 -15.73
N MET A 525 -10.27 13.16 -15.17
CA MET A 525 -8.96 13.14 -14.49
C MET A 525 -8.11 12.04 -15.11
N SER A 526 -6.97 12.42 -15.66
CA SER A 526 -6.02 11.49 -16.23
C SER A 526 -4.75 11.41 -15.38
N TYR A 527 -3.99 10.31 -15.55
CA TYR A 527 -2.71 10.16 -14.85
C TYR A 527 -1.70 11.22 -15.26
N SER A 528 -0.87 11.63 -14.32
CA SER A 528 0.29 12.50 -14.57
C SER A 528 1.49 11.74 -15.14
N PHE A 529 1.40 10.43 -15.19
CA PHE A 529 2.42 9.52 -15.72
C PHE A 529 2.04 9.06 -17.12
N GLU A 530 3.03 9.01 -18.02
CA GLU A 530 2.81 8.65 -19.42
C GLU A 530 3.94 7.79 -19.96
N SER A 531 3.70 7.21 -21.14
CA SER A 531 4.73 6.57 -21.96
C SER A 531 5.48 7.60 -22.81
N PRO A 532 6.78 7.46 -23.02
CA PRO A 532 7.51 8.28 -24.01
C PRO A 532 6.93 8.23 -25.43
N LYS A 533 6.17 7.19 -25.75
CA LYS A 533 5.51 7.00 -27.07
C LYS A 533 4.39 8.01 -27.35
N VAL A 534 3.94 8.75 -26.32
CA VAL A 534 2.87 9.75 -26.49
C VAL A 534 3.29 10.88 -27.42
N PHE A 535 4.56 11.24 -27.45
CA PHE A 535 5.05 12.30 -28.33
C PHE A 535 4.92 11.95 -29.80
N ASP A 536 5.15 10.69 -30.16
CA ASP A 536 4.99 10.21 -31.52
C ASP A 536 3.50 10.14 -31.91
N LYS A 537 2.63 9.69 -30.99
CA LYS A 537 1.17 9.73 -31.20
C LYS A 537 0.66 11.15 -31.44
N LEU A 538 1.22 12.14 -30.76
CA LEU A 538 0.88 13.55 -30.90
C LEU A 538 1.61 14.25 -32.06
N CYS A 539 2.40 13.53 -32.83
CA CYS A 539 3.23 14.04 -33.93
C CYS A 539 4.18 15.17 -33.47
N ILE A 540 4.66 15.13 -32.24
CA ILE A 540 5.58 16.13 -31.70
C ILE A 540 6.99 15.87 -32.23
N PRO A 541 7.67 16.89 -32.82
CA PRO A 541 9.03 16.74 -33.37
C PRO A 541 10.05 16.26 -32.34
N GLU A 542 11.11 15.59 -32.80
CA GLU A 542 12.14 15.03 -31.88
C GLU A 542 12.91 16.11 -31.09
N ASP A 543 13.07 17.28 -31.68
CA ASP A 543 13.77 18.46 -31.11
C ASP A 543 12.88 19.34 -30.21
N SER A 544 11.62 18.95 -30.02
CA SER A 544 10.67 19.72 -29.21
C SER A 544 11.04 19.72 -27.72
N ASP A 545 10.91 20.87 -27.09
CA ASP A 545 11.06 21.01 -25.62
C ASP A 545 10.06 20.15 -24.83
N LEU A 546 8.90 19.82 -25.39
CA LEU A 546 7.93 18.93 -24.77
C LEU A 546 8.48 17.50 -24.54
N ARG A 547 9.52 17.09 -25.27
CA ARG A 547 10.20 15.79 -25.07
C ARG A 547 11.26 15.83 -23.96
N LYS A 548 11.55 16.98 -23.40
CA LYS A 548 12.38 17.09 -22.20
C LYS A 548 11.54 16.72 -20.98
N VAL A 549 11.68 15.49 -20.51
CA VAL A 549 10.81 14.89 -19.51
C VAL A 549 11.55 14.48 -18.25
N ILE A 550 10.83 14.36 -17.18
CA ILE A 550 11.28 13.75 -15.93
C ILE A 550 10.99 12.25 -16.02
N THR A 551 12.04 11.44 -15.95
CA THR A 551 11.92 9.97 -15.92
C THR A 551 11.73 9.49 -14.48
N ILE A 552 10.77 8.58 -14.27
CA ILE A 552 10.48 8.00 -12.95
C ILE A 552 11.46 6.85 -12.69
N SER A 553 12.10 6.85 -11.52
CA SER A 553 13.13 5.86 -11.16
C SER A 553 12.61 4.44 -10.98
N ASN A 554 11.34 4.29 -10.54
CA ASN A 554 10.68 3.01 -10.27
C ASN A 554 9.27 2.97 -10.87
N PRO A 555 9.12 3.06 -12.21
CA PRO A 555 7.82 3.13 -12.86
C PRO A 555 7.06 1.81 -12.74
N LEU A 556 5.73 1.88 -12.79
CA LEU A 556 4.86 0.69 -12.88
C LEU A 556 5.01 -0.08 -14.19
N GLY A 557 5.70 0.50 -15.17
CA GLY A 557 5.94 -0.04 -16.49
C GLY A 557 6.29 1.09 -17.47
N GLU A 558 6.64 0.75 -18.72
CA GLU A 558 6.99 1.73 -19.75
C GLU A 558 5.87 2.75 -20.00
N ASP A 559 4.61 2.32 -19.90
CA ASP A 559 3.44 3.17 -20.13
C ASP A 559 3.25 4.26 -19.08
N TYR A 560 3.99 4.21 -17.95
CA TYR A 560 3.94 5.16 -16.84
C TYR A 560 5.34 5.61 -16.40
N SER A 561 6.27 5.71 -17.35
CA SER A 561 7.70 5.89 -17.03
C SER A 561 8.17 7.35 -17.02
N ILE A 562 7.36 8.29 -17.48
CA ILE A 562 7.68 9.71 -17.48
C ILE A 562 6.56 10.57 -16.88
N MET A 563 6.93 11.75 -16.38
CA MET A 563 5.96 12.78 -16.01
C MET A 563 5.51 13.53 -17.27
N ARG A 564 4.19 13.78 -17.38
CA ARG A 564 3.60 14.47 -18.53
C ARG A 564 4.05 15.92 -18.65
N THR A 565 4.39 16.35 -19.85
CA THR A 565 4.66 17.75 -20.23
C THR A 565 3.47 18.39 -20.94
N SER A 566 2.40 17.63 -21.19
CA SER A 566 1.15 18.08 -21.81
C SER A 566 -0.01 17.25 -21.27
N THR A 567 -1.20 17.83 -21.18
CA THR A 567 -2.45 17.13 -20.78
C THR A 567 -3.16 16.47 -21.96
N LEU A 568 -2.65 16.66 -23.19
CA LEU A 568 -3.34 16.26 -24.42
C LEU A 568 -3.52 14.76 -24.57
N ASN A 569 -2.49 13.98 -24.18
CA ASN A 569 -2.59 12.53 -24.30
C ASN A 569 -3.75 11.97 -23.45
N GLY A 570 -3.87 12.40 -22.20
CA GLY A 570 -4.96 11.99 -21.33
C GLY A 570 -6.34 12.39 -21.87
N MET A 571 -6.47 13.61 -22.37
CA MET A 571 -7.69 14.10 -22.99
C MET A 571 -8.07 13.31 -24.25
N LEU A 572 -7.13 13.13 -25.17
CA LEU A 572 -7.38 12.38 -26.43
C LEU A 572 -7.64 10.90 -26.18
N ALA A 573 -6.97 10.29 -25.21
CA ALA A 573 -7.25 8.91 -24.79
C ALA A 573 -8.67 8.76 -24.21
N SER A 574 -9.13 9.75 -23.43
CA SER A 574 -10.47 9.78 -22.88
C SER A 574 -11.53 9.96 -23.97
N LEU A 575 -11.31 10.86 -24.93
CA LEU A 575 -12.16 11.02 -26.10
C LEU A 575 -12.21 9.73 -26.94
N SER A 576 -11.06 9.10 -27.21
CA SER A 576 -10.92 7.82 -27.91
C SER A 576 -11.73 6.71 -27.21
N THR A 577 -11.61 6.60 -25.91
CA THR A 577 -12.36 5.59 -25.14
C THR A 577 -13.87 5.77 -25.30
N ASN A 578 -14.34 7.01 -25.24
CA ASN A 578 -15.75 7.33 -25.45
C ASN A 578 -16.20 7.05 -26.88
N TYR A 579 -15.38 7.42 -27.86
CA TYR A 579 -15.65 7.17 -29.28
C TYR A 579 -15.78 5.66 -29.56
N ASN A 580 -14.86 4.85 -29.06
CA ASN A 580 -14.88 3.40 -29.21
C ASN A 580 -16.07 2.75 -28.48
N ARG A 581 -16.62 3.39 -27.44
CA ARG A 581 -17.85 3.02 -26.77
C ARG A 581 -19.13 3.54 -27.45
N ARG A 582 -18.96 4.15 -28.65
CA ARG A 582 -20.03 4.69 -29.49
C ARG A 582 -20.84 5.83 -28.88
N ASN A 583 -20.26 6.57 -27.97
CA ASN A 583 -20.82 7.84 -27.53
C ASN A 583 -20.71 8.85 -28.66
N LYS A 584 -21.81 9.46 -29.07
CA LYS A 584 -21.88 10.28 -30.30
C LYS A 584 -21.53 11.75 -30.12
N ASP A 585 -21.65 12.25 -28.92
CA ASP A 585 -21.41 13.67 -28.58
C ASP A 585 -20.74 13.69 -27.21
N VAL A 586 -19.49 14.10 -27.16
CA VAL A 586 -18.67 14.07 -25.96
C VAL A 586 -17.95 15.40 -25.78
N ARG A 587 -18.05 15.96 -24.58
CA ARG A 587 -17.38 17.16 -24.14
C ARG A 587 -16.73 16.89 -22.78
N LEU A 588 -15.41 16.95 -22.71
CA LEU A 588 -14.63 16.69 -21.50
C LEU A 588 -13.73 17.88 -21.18
N TYR A 589 -13.54 18.14 -19.89
CA TYR A 589 -12.50 19.06 -19.42
C TYR A 589 -11.64 18.44 -18.34
N GLU A 590 -10.43 18.93 -18.18
CA GLU A 590 -9.50 18.54 -17.12
C GLU A 590 -8.77 19.78 -16.60
N LEU A 591 -8.68 19.92 -15.29
CA LEU A 591 -7.73 20.79 -14.60
C LEU A 591 -6.58 19.94 -14.07
N GLY A 592 -5.53 19.82 -14.86
CA GLY A 592 -4.40 18.91 -14.60
C GLY A 592 -3.05 19.60 -14.64
N ASN A 593 -2.13 19.15 -13.80
CA ASN A 593 -0.77 19.68 -13.81
C ASN A 593 0.09 19.03 -14.90
N ILE A 594 0.99 19.82 -15.48
CA ILE A 594 2.13 19.37 -16.27
C ILE A 594 3.43 19.66 -15.50
N TYR A 595 4.51 18.97 -15.86
CA TYR A 595 5.76 19.00 -15.11
C TYR A 595 6.92 19.29 -16.06
N LEU A 596 7.42 20.50 -16.05
CA LEU A 596 8.48 20.94 -16.93
C LEU A 596 9.82 20.95 -16.18
N PRO A 597 10.79 20.11 -16.55
CA PRO A 597 12.08 20.08 -15.88
C PRO A 597 12.83 21.40 -16.13
N LYS A 598 13.37 21.98 -15.07
CA LYS A 598 14.23 23.18 -15.18
C LYS A 598 15.65 22.83 -15.63
N SER A 599 16.09 21.61 -15.28
CA SER A 599 17.38 21.05 -15.70
C SER A 599 17.26 19.53 -15.90
N LEU A 600 18.11 18.99 -16.78
CA LEU A 600 18.29 17.54 -16.95
C LEU A 600 19.79 17.23 -16.88
N PRO A 601 20.24 16.30 -16.00
CA PRO A 601 19.45 15.53 -15.05
C PRO A 601 18.76 16.43 -14.00
N VAL A 602 17.64 15.92 -13.44
CA VAL A 602 16.82 16.67 -12.49
C VAL A 602 17.58 16.89 -11.17
N THR A 603 17.78 18.16 -10.78
CA THR A 603 18.47 18.56 -9.54
C THR A 603 17.61 19.38 -8.61
N GLU A 604 16.45 19.85 -9.11
CA GLU A 604 15.49 20.67 -8.37
C GLU A 604 14.05 20.33 -8.81
N LEU A 605 13.07 20.79 -8.04
CA LEU A 605 11.67 20.57 -8.37
C LEU A 605 11.30 21.22 -9.73
N PRO A 606 10.47 20.56 -10.55
CA PRO A 606 10.05 21.07 -11.84
C PRO A 606 9.20 22.34 -11.72
N ASP A 607 8.98 23.01 -12.86
CA ASP A 607 7.90 23.98 -12.99
C ASP A 607 6.58 23.22 -13.16
N GLU A 608 5.73 23.26 -12.13
CA GLU A 608 4.40 22.63 -12.13
C GLU A 608 3.35 23.66 -12.55
N ARG A 609 2.73 23.43 -13.69
CA ARG A 609 1.73 24.34 -14.25
C ARG A 609 0.37 23.65 -14.35
N THR A 610 -0.65 24.30 -13.84
CA THR A 610 -2.03 23.81 -13.97
C THR A 610 -2.61 24.25 -15.32
N MET A 611 -3.00 23.27 -16.12
CA MET A 611 -3.61 23.47 -17.43
C MET A 611 -5.12 23.24 -17.34
N PHE A 612 -5.91 24.17 -17.87
CA PHE A 612 -7.32 23.97 -18.15
C PHE A 612 -7.45 23.47 -19.58
N THR A 613 -7.74 22.19 -19.71
CA THR A 613 -7.81 21.47 -20.99
C THR A 613 -9.24 21.10 -21.29
N LEU A 614 -9.70 21.43 -22.48
CA LEU A 614 -11.03 21.11 -23.01
C LEU A 614 -10.88 20.20 -24.22
N GLY A 615 -11.76 19.23 -24.37
CA GLY A 615 -11.79 18.34 -25.52
C GLY A 615 -13.22 17.95 -25.90
N MET A 616 -13.55 17.95 -27.21
CA MET A 616 -14.86 17.53 -27.66
C MET A 616 -14.83 16.91 -29.06
N TYR A 617 -15.84 16.10 -29.35
CA TYR A 617 -16.23 15.67 -30.70
C TYR A 617 -17.75 15.48 -30.79
N GLY A 618 -18.28 15.36 -32.00
CA GLY A 618 -19.71 15.19 -32.26
C GLY A 618 -20.39 16.49 -32.64
N LYS A 619 -21.32 16.95 -31.84
CA LYS A 619 -22.02 18.23 -32.05
C LYS A 619 -21.13 19.38 -31.56
N GLY A 620 -20.88 20.30 -32.43
CA GLY A 620 -20.07 21.48 -32.15
C GLY A 620 -18.85 21.56 -33.05
N ASP A 621 -18.25 22.74 -33.10
CA ASP A 621 -17.13 23.05 -33.99
C ASP A 621 -16.07 23.91 -33.26
N PHE A 622 -15.15 24.48 -34.07
CA PHE A 622 -14.10 25.38 -33.57
C PHE A 622 -14.67 26.58 -32.81
N PHE A 623 -15.80 27.14 -33.29
CA PHE A 623 -16.38 28.35 -32.69
C PHE A 623 -17.10 28.03 -31.37
N ASP A 624 -17.68 26.86 -31.22
CA ASP A 624 -18.20 26.41 -29.90
C ASP A 624 -17.07 26.34 -28.88
N MET A 625 -15.94 25.68 -29.23
CA MET A 625 -14.78 25.60 -28.35
C MET A 625 -14.22 26.99 -28.01
N LYS A 626 -14.15 27.89 -29.01
CA LYS A 626 -13.73 29.29 -28.83
C LYS A 626 -14.63 30.00 -27.88
N GLY A 627 -15.96 29.85 -28.01
CA GLY A 627 -16.96 30.46 -27.15
C GLY A 627 -16.81 30.09 -25.69
N VAL A 628 -16.52 28.81 -25.39
CA VAL A 628 -16.24 28.35 -24.01
C VAL A 628 -15.00 29.06 -23.43
N CYS A 629 -13.94 29.19 -24.22
CA CYS A 629 -12.74 29.89 -23.79
C CYS A 629 -13.01 31.40 -23.53
N GLU A 630 -13.78 32.05 -24.39
CA GLU A 630 -14.16 33.44 -24.24
C GLU A 630 -15.02 33.68 -23.00
N GLU A 631 -15.99 32.77 -22.73
CA GLU A 631 -16.81 32.85 -21.52
C GLU A 631 -15.94 32.67 -20.26
N PHE A 632 -14.98 31.78 -20.26
CA PHE A 632 -14.02 31.61 -19.17
C PHE A 632 -13.23 32.92 -18.93
N PHE A 633 -12.65 33.50 -19.97
CA PHE A 633 -11.88 34.76 -19.84
C PHE A 633 -12.74 35.92 -19.33
N GLU A 634 -13.99 36.01 -19.77
CA GLU A 634 -14.93 37.01 -19.29
C GLU A 634 -15.23 36.83 -17.79
N LYS A 635 -15.52 35.61 -17.38
CA LYS A 635 -15.91 35.29 -15.98
C LYS A 635 -14.77 35.47 -14.99
N ILE A 636 -13.52 35.22 -15.41
CA ILE A 636 -12.36 35.57 -14.58
C ILE A 636 -12.01 37.05 -14.58
N GLY A 637 -12.77 37.87 -15.33
CA GLY A 637 -12.68 39.33 -15.33
C GLY A 637 -11.56 39.94 -16.18
N MET A 638 -11.16 39.26 -17.26
CA MET A 638 -10.24 39.79 -18.26
C MET A 638 -10.97 40.87 -19.08
N LYS A 639 -10.53 42.12 -18.95
CA LYS A 639 -11.29 43.30 -19.44
C LYS A 639 -11.12 43.59 -20.93
N LYS A 640 -10.00 43.18 -21.51
CA LYS A 640 -9.71 43.38 -22.93
C LYS A 640 -10.10 42.13 -23.70
N LYS A 641 -10.32 42.31 -25.00
CA LYS A 641 -10.61 41.20 -25.92
C LYS A 641 -9.37 40.36 -26.11
N VAL A 642 -9.55 39.04 -26.04
CA VAL A 642 -8.52 38.05 -26.45
C VAL A 642 -8.40 38.05 -27.97
N THR A 643 -7.19 38.14 -28.48
CA THR A 643 -6.91 38.04 -29.91
C THR A 643 -6.42 36.65 -30.29
N TYR A 644 -6.62 36.26 -31.54
CA TYR A 644 -6.35 34.91 -32.02
C TYR A 644 -5.32 34.96 -33.18
N ASP A 645 -4.18 34.32 -32.97
CA ASP A 645 -3.17 34.12 -34.01
C ASP A 645 -3.30 32.73 -34.64
N PRO A 646 -3.69 32.65 -35.93
CA PRO A 646 -3.88 31.36 -36.61
C PRO A 646 -2.57 30.58 -36.82
N ASN A 647 -1.40 31.21 -36.64
CA ASN A 647 -0.09 30.59 -36.84
C ASN A 647 0.43 29.99 -35.50
N SER A 648 -0.36 29.17 -34.81
CA SER A 648 0.07 28.58 -33.52
C SER A 648 1.21 27.58 -33.68
N GLY A 649 1.38 26.99 -34.84
CA GLY A 649 2.49 26.06 -35.13
C GLY A 649 2.44 24.76 -34.34
N LYS A 650 1.28 24.37 -33.82
CA LYS A 650 1.12 23.15 -33.03
C LYS A 650 0.99 21.93 -33.94
N PRO A 651 1.92 20.97 -33.88
CA PRO A 651 1.93 19.82 -34.79
C PRO A 651 0.75 18.88 -34.62
N PHE A 652 0.16 18.86 -33.45
CA PHE A 652 -1.01 18.04 -33.07
C PHE A 652 -2.34 18.69 -33.47
N LEU A 653 -2.33 19.91 -34.01
CA LEU A 653 -3.52 20.61 -34.51
C LEU A 653 -3.53 20.69 -36.04
N HIS A 654 -4.72 20.77 -36.60
CA HIS A 654 -4.91 20.96 -38.03
C HIS A 654 -4.32 22.32 -38.48
N PRO A 655 -3.42 22.35 -39.50
CA PRO A 655 -2.65 23.55 -39.84
C PRO A 655 -3.51 24.77 -40.22
N GLY A 656 -4.70 24.55 -40.76
CA GLY A 656 -5.62 25.61 -41.16
C GLY A 656 -6.75 25.89 -40.16
N ARG A 657 -6.80 25.20 -39.02
CA ARG A 657 -7.90 25.31 -38.03
C ARG A 657 -7.34 25.29 -36.60
N GLN A 658 -6.43 26.23 -36.34
CA GLN A 658 -5.77 26.38 -35.05
C GLN A 658 -5.54 27.86 -34.74
N ALA A 659 -5.41 28.23 -33.49
CA ALA A 659 -5.02 29.54 -33.07
C ALA A 659 -4.34 29.53 -31.68
N ASN A 660 -3.36 30.44 -31.48
CA ASN A 660 -2.97 30.87 -30.17
C ASN A 660 -3.98 31.91 -29.64
N MET A 661 -4.29 31.83 -28.35
CA MET A 661 -5.05 32.82 -27.62
C MET A 661 -4.09 33.81 -26.98
N ILE A 662 -4.17 35.04 -27.40
CA ILE A 662 -3.24 36.11 -26.98
C ILE A 662 -3.99 37.20 -26.19
N TYR A 663 -3.50 37.53 -25.01
CA TYR A 663 -4.01 38.63 -24.21
C TYR A 663 -2.86 39.57 -23.83
N GLU A 664 -3.04 40.84 -24.14
CA GLU A 664 -2.00 41.88 -23.93
C GLU A 664 -0.60 41.50 -24.42
N GLY A 665 -0.53 40.77 -25.54
CA GLY A 665 0.72 40.33 -26.16
C GLY A 665 1.30 39.03 -25.62
N LYS A 666 0.69 38.45 -24.60
CA LYS A 666 1.10 37.17 -24.03
C LYS A 666 0.19 36.03 -24.53
N VAL A 667 0.79 34.92 -24.93
CA VAL A 667 0.06 33.70 -25.27
C VAL A 667 -0.43 33.04 -23.96
N VAL A 668 -1.74 33.00 -23.76
CA VAL A 668 -2.38 32.41 -22.57
C VAL A 668 -2.94 31.01 -22.80
N GLY A 669 -2.93 30.54 -24.05
CA GLY A 669 -3.42 29.23 -24.43
C GLY A 669 -3.46 29.04 -25.94
N TYR A 670 -3.99 27.90 -26.36
CA TYR A 670 -4.22 27.59 -27.77
C TYR A 670 -5.47 26.73 -27.92
N LEU A 671 -6.06 26.73 -29.12
CA LEU A 671 -7.20 25.89 -29.48
C LEU A 671 -7.15 25.49 -30.95
N GLY A 672 -7.85 24.40 -31.29
CA GLY A 672 -7.97 24.00 -32.69
C GLY A 672 -8.64 22.65 -32.89
N GLU A 673 -8.84 22.33 -34.17
CA GLU A 673 -9.19 20.98 -34.62
C GLU A 673 -7.95 20.08 -34.48
N VAL A 674 -8.13 18.87 -33.90
CA VAL A 674 -7.06 17.87 -33.80
C VAL A 674 -6.57 17.49 -35.21
N HIS A 675 -5.25 17.38 -35.38
CA HIS A 675 -4.68 16.99 -36.67
C HIS A 675 -5.20 15.59 -37.08
N PRO A 676 -5.61 15.35 -38.34
CA PRO A 676 -6.15 14.05 -38.75
C PRO A 676 -5.24 12.86 -38.42
N ALA A 677 -3.94 12.98 -38.61
CA ALA A 677 -2.98 11.93 -38.27
C ALA A 677 -2.96 11.64 -36.76
N VAL A 678 -3.13 12.67 -35.91
CA VAL A 678 -3.23 12.48 -34.45
C VAL A 678 -4.56 11.83 -34.09
N ALA A 679 -5.68 12.25 -34.71
CA ALA A 679 -6.97 11.61 -34.51
C ALA A 679 -6.91 10.11 -34.86
N ASP A 680 -6.27 9.76 -35.97
CA ASP A 680 -6.05 8.37 -36.38
C ASP A 680 -5.19 7.60 -35.39
N ASN A 681 -4.10 8.19 -34.86
CA ASN A 681 -3.25 7.59 -33.83
C ASN A 681 -3.99 7.29 -32.51
N TYR A 682 -5.05 8.03 -32.23
CA TYR A 682 -5.96 7.80 -31.09
C TYR A 682 -7.25 7.05 -31.49
N SER A 683 -7.38 6.61 -32.74
CA SER A 683 -8.58 5.91 -33.25
C SER A 683 -9.87 6.71 -33.07
N ILE A 684 -9.82 8.02 -33.27
CA ILE A 684 -10.96 8.93 -33.29
C ILE A 684 -11.35 9.20 -34.74
N GLY A 685 -12.44 8.59 -35.21
CA GLY A 685 -12.89 8.69 -36.61
C GLY A 685 -13.72 9.93 -36.93
N GLU A 686 -13.84 10.89 -36.02
CA GLU A 686 -14.57 12.16 -36.20
C GLU A 686 -13.65 13.35 -35.93
N LYS A 687 -14.09 14.55 -36.37
CA LYS A 687 -13.38 15.77 -36.02
C LYS A 687 -13.46 16.02 -34.52
N ALA A 688 -12.31 16.14 -33.90
CA ALA A 688 -12.21 16.50 -32.50
C ALA A 688 -11.59 17.90 -32.36
N TYR A 689 -12.01 18.62 -31.36
CA TYR A 689 -11.53 19.97 -31.03
C TYR A 689 -10.97 19.97 -29.62
N ILE A 690 -9.88 20.67 -29.44
CA ILE A 690 -9.23 20.84 -28.13
C ILE A 690 -8.91 22.30 -27.87
N ALA A 691 -8.91 22.69 -26.59
CA ALA A 691 -8.33 23.94 -26.12
C ALA A 691 -7.54 23.69 -24.86
N VAL A 692 -6.43 24.41 -24.69
CA VAL A 692 -5.58 24.34 -23.51
C VAL A 692 -5.24 25.77 -23.08
N ILE A 693 -5.55 26.08 -21.83
CA ILE A 693 -5.28 27.39 -21.20
C ILE A 693 -4.39 27.17 -20.01
N ASP A 694 -3.31 27.92 -19.90
CA ASP A 694 -2.45 27.91 -18.74
C ASP A 694 -3.04 28.78 -17.63
N ILE A 695 -3.43 28.19 -16.52
CA ILE A 695 -4.04 28.91 -15.39
C ILE A 695 -3.08 29.95 -14.80
N LEU A 696 -1.77 29.64 -14.74
CA LEU A 696 -0.79 30.59 -14.18
C LEU A 696 -0.65 31.84 -15.07
N ASP A 697 -0.74 31.67 -16.38
CA ASP A 697 -0.59 32.78 -17.34
C ASP A 697 -1.80 33.72 -17.35
N VAL A 698 -2.99 33.24 -16.94
CA VAL A 698 -4.18 34.11 -16.85
C VAL A 698 -4.36 34.77 -15.47
N LEU A 699 -3.69 34.23 -14.42
CA LEU A 699 -3.82 34.78 -13.06
C LEU A 699 -3.49 36.27 -12.96
N GLU A 700 -2.48 36.75 -13.68
CA GLU A 700 -2.03 38.14 -13.64
C GLU A 700 -3.05 39.11 -14.24
N PHE A 701 -3.91 38.61 -15.12
CA PHE A 701 -4.92 39.40 -15.83
C PHE A 701 -6.31 39.25 -15.21
N ALA A 702 -6.52 38.26 -14.38
CA ALA A 702 -7.81 37.97 -13.78
C ALA A 702 -8.16 38.96 -12.66
N GLY A 703 -9.45 39.30 -12.52
CA GLY A 703 -9.91 40.16 -11.43
C GLY A 703 -11.42 40.21 -11.33
N PHE A 704 -11.95 39.95 -10.14
CA PHE A 704 -13.40 39.93 -9.88
C PHE A 704 -13.99 41.30 -9.49
N ASN A 705 -13.24 42.38 -9.71
CA ASN A 705 -13.72 43.72 -9.43
C ASN A 705 -14.54 44.26 -10.61
N HIS A 706 -15.84 44.14 -10.54
CA HIS A 706 -16.76 44.70 -11.52
C HIS A 706 -17.17 46.10 -11.08
N LYS A 707 -17.03 47.09 -11.99
CA LYS A 707 -17.57 48.41 -11.79
C LYS A 707 -18.94 48.49 -12.47
N TYR A 708 -19.94 48.96 -11.75
CA TYR A 708 -21.25 49.20 -12.34
C TYR A 708 -21.16 50.32 -13.35
N THR A 709 -21.65 50.06 -14.56
CA THR A 709 -21.87 51.07 -15.61
C THR A 709 -23.36 51.34 -15.72
N GLY A 710 -23.75 52.61 -15.56
CA GLY A 710 -25.17 52.97 -15.63
C GLY A 710 -25.78 52.67 -16.99
N ILE A 711 -27.08 52.37 -17.01
CA ILE A 711 -27.83 52.15 -18.25
C ILE A 711 -27.76 53.42 -19.09
N ALA A 712 -27.53 53.24 -20.38
CA ALA A 712 -27.43 54.34 -21.31
C ALA A 712 -28.75 55.15 -21.40
N LYS A 713 -28.66 56.47 -21.27
CA LYS A 713 -29.84 57.38 -21.29
C LYS A 713 -30.30 57.68 -22.71
N TYR A 714 -29.43 57.59 -23.70
CA TYR A 714 -29.70 57.96 -25.08
C TYR A 714 -29.84 56.75 -25.99
N PRO A 715 -30.69 56.80 -27.03
CA PRO A 715 -30.91 55.67 -27.94
C PRO A 715 -29.66 55.37 -28.75
N ALA A 716 -29.48 54.10 -29.06
CA ALA A 716 -28.46 53.64 -30.02
C ALA A 716 -28.95 53.77 -31.46
N VAL A 717 -28.03 53.85 -32.39
CA VAL A 717 -28.27 53.78 -33.82
C VAL A 717 -27.48 52.63 -34.41
N THR A 718 -28.14 51.68 -35.06
CA THR A 718 -27.50 50.51 -35.67
C THR A 718 -27.26 50.78 -37.17
N ARG A 719 -26.11 50.32 -37.68
CA ARG A 719 -25.73 50.32 -39.10
C ARG A 719 -25.18 48.97 -39.47
N ASP A 720 -25.75 48.35 -40.47
CA ASP A 720 -25.23 47.10 -41.02
C ASP A 720 -24.26 47.39 -42.17
N LEU A 721 -23.16 46.63 -42.17
CA LEU A 721 -22.13 46.66 -43.17
C LEU A 721 -22.04 45.27 -43.83
N SER A 722 -22.31 45.23 -45.13
CA SER A 722 -22.00 44.03 -45.91
C SER A 722 -20.70 44.27 -46.64
N LEU A 723 -19.68 43.49 -46.33
CA LEU A 723 -18.31 43.69 -46.79
C LEU A 723 -17.89 42.55 -47.74
N VAL A 724 -17.20 42.91 -48.85
CA VAL A 724 -16.49 41.93 -49.68
C VAL A 724 -15.05 41.90 -49.19
N VAL A 725 -14.64 40.80 -48.65
CA VAL A 725 -13.39 40.59 -47.90
C VAL A 725 -12.49 39.56 -48.59
N PRO A 726 -11.22 39.87 -48.87
CA PRO A 726 -10.28 38.84 -49.34
C PRO A 726 -10.22 37.67 -48.33
N HIS A 727 -10.11 36.44 -48.83
CA HIS A 727 -10.04 35.23 -47.95
C HIS A 727 -8.91 35.29 -46.92
N ALA A 728 -7.76 35.93 -47.30
CA ALA A 728 -6.61 36.06 -46.41
C ALA A 728 -6.85 36.99 -45.21
N VAL A 729 -7.86 37.87 -45.28
CA VAL A 729 -8.17 38.81 -44.18
C VAL A 729 -9.00 38.12 -43.14
N LEU A 730 -8.52 38.20 -41.91
CA LEU A 730 -9.19 37.61 -40.74
C LEU A 730 -10.23 38.59 -40.15
N ALA A 731 -11.30 38.08 -39.57
CA ALA A 731 -12.30 38.86 -38.88
C ALA A 731 -11.70 39.80 -37.82
N GLY A 732 -10.71 39.30 -37.05
CA GLY A 732 -10.00 40.13 -36.06
C GLY A 732 -9.33 41.38 -36.62
N GLN A 733 -8.84 41.34 -37.86
CA GLN A 733 -8.24 42.52 -38.50
C GLN A 733 -9.30 43.55 -38.87
N ILE A 734 -10.49 43.11 -39.24
CA ILE A 734 -11.64 43.99 -39.46
C ILE A 734 -12.10 44.63 -38.17
N GLU A 735 -12.22 43.84 -37.12
CA GLU A 735 -12.62 44.25 -35.81
C GLU A 735 -11.62 45.23 -35.17
N GLU A 736 -10.34 45.04 -35.41
CA GLU A 736 -9.29 45.98 -35.01
C GLU A 736 -9.48 47.36 -35.69
N ILE A 737 -9.89 47.40 -36.95
CA ILE A 737 -10.24 48.64 -37.65
C ILE A 737 -11.47 49.30 -36.99
N PHE A 738 -12.48 48.54 -36.61
CA PHE A 738 -13.64 49.06 -35.89
C PHE A 738 -13.21 49.69 -34.56
N ASP A 739 -12.41 49.03 -33.75
CA ASP A 739 -11.91 49.53 -32.48
C ASP A 739 -11.05 50.79 -32.64
N GLN A 740 -10.19 50.85 -33.65
CA GLN A 740 -9.29 51.99 -33.90
C GLN A 740 -9.99 53.19 -34.55
N ARG A 741 -11.00 52.94 -35.42
CA ARG A 741 -11.60 53.99 -36.27
C ARG A 741 -13.03 54.34 -35.89
N GLY A 742 -13.75 53.50 -35.17
CA GLY A 742 -15.13 53.74 -34.72
C GLY A 742 -15.26 54.89 -33.72
N GLY A 743 -14.19 55.15 -32.98
CA GLY A 743 -14.14 56.22 -31.97
C GLY A 743 -15.01 55.91 -30.75
N TYR A 744 -15.20 56.92 -29.87
CA TYR A 744 -15.90 56.75 -28.60
C TYR A 744 -17.40 56.52 -28.73
N ILE A 745 -17.98 56.73 -29.93
CA ILE A 745 -19.41 56.54 -30.21
C ILE A 745 -19.74 55.12 -30.72
N LEU A 746 -18.78 54.32 -31.14
CA LEU A 746 -19.00 52.93 -31.49
C LEU A 746 -19.06 52.11 -30.18
N GLU A 747 -20.28 51.68 -29.81
CA GLU A 747 -20.54 50.96 -28.58
C GLU A 747 -20.20 49.48 -28.72
N SER A 748 -20.63 48.87 -29.84
CA SER A 748 -20.39 47.46 -30.12
C SER A 748 -20.50 47.13 -31.60
N TYR A 749 -20.02 45.97 -31.99
CA TYR A 749 -20.19 45.38 -33.30
C TYR A 749 -20.36 43.86 -33.21
N GLN A 750 -21.08 43.28 -34.18
CA GLN A 750 -21.34 41.86 -34.23
C GLN A 750 -21.28 41.36 -35.68
N LEU A 751 -20.48 40.35 -35.96
CA LEU A 751 -20.55 39.56 -37.19
C LEU A 751 -21.77 38.66 -37.11
N PHE A 752 -22.71 38.77 -38.09
CA PHE A 752 -23.96 38.02 -38.07
C PHE A 752 -24.15 37.13 -39.27
N ASP A 753 -23.40 37.33 -40.36
CA ASP A 753 -23.47 36.49 -41.56
C ASP A 753 -22.11 36.41 -42.30
N ILE A 754 -21.80 35.25 -42.81
CA ILE A 754 -20.69 34.98 -43.73
C ILE A 754 -21.22 34.19 -44.91
N TYR A 755 -21.03 34.74 -46.13
CA TYR A 755 -21.46 34.09 -47.36
C TYR A 755 -20.30 33.88 -48.33
N GLU A 756 -20.17 32.65 -48.81
CA GLU A 756 -19.27 32.23 -49.87
C GLU A 756 -20.08 31.49 -50.92
N GLY A 757 -20.23 32.07 -52.12
CA GLY A 757 -21.02 31.43 -53.15
C GLY A 757 -20.91 32.15 -54.50
N ALA A 758 -21.72 31.71 -55.47
CA ALA A 758 -21.61 32.15 -56.86
C ALA A 758 -21.76 33.65 -57.11
N GLN A 759 -22.20 34.44 -56.13
CA GLN A 759 -22.33 35.91 -56.23
C GLN A 759 -21.14 36.67 -55.72
N ILE A 760 -20.11 35.98 -55.22
CA ILE A 760 -18.85 36.60 -54.73
C ILE A 760 -17.70 36.12 -55.58
N GLU A 761 -16.83 37.07 -55.94
CA GLU A 761 -15.65 36.76 -56.77
C GLU A 761 -14.74 35.71 -56.07
N LYS A 762 -14.18 34.83 -56.87
CA LYS A 762 -13.31 33.76 -56.33
C LYS A 762 -12.08 34.37 -55.65
N GLY A 763 -11.84 33.96 -54.40
CA GLY A 763 -10.81 34.50 -53.52
C GLY A 763 -11.34 35.57 -52.51
N PHE A 764 -12.62 35.84 -52.56
CA PHE A 764 -13.32 36.73 -51.61
C PHE A 764 -14.47 36.01 -50.92
N LYS A 765 -14.84 36.55 -49.74
CA LYS A 765 -16.02 36.15 -48.96
C LYS A 765 -16.84 37.42 -48.64
N SER A 766 -18.14 37.28 -48.47
CA SER A 766 -18.97 38.33 -47.93
C SER A 766 -19.08 38.19 -46.39
N MET A 767 -18.84 39.27 -45.67
CA MET A 767 -18.99 39.31 -44.22
C MET A 767 -19.92 40.46 -43.84
N ALA A 768 -20.98 40.16 -43.07
CA ALA A 768 -21.94 41.15 -42.66
C ALA A 768 -21.81 41.44 -41.15
N TYR A 769 -21.57 42.70 -40.84
CA TYR A 769 -21.45 43.22 -39.49
C TYR A 769 -22.56 44.19 -39.15
N SER A 770 -23.10 44.09 -37.94
CA SER A 770 -23.98 45.11 -37.36
C SER A 770 -23.20 45.94 -36.35
N LEU A 771 -23.11 47.24 -36.57
CA LEU A 771 -22.41 48.22 -35.75
C LEU A 771 -23.40 49.04 -34.96
N VAL A 772 -23.22 49.15 -33.63
CA VAL A 772 -24.07 49.93 -32.75
C VAL A 772 -23.34 51.17 -32.30
N PHE A 773 -23.93 52.33 -32.61
CA PHE A 773 -23.38 53.62 -32.23
C PHE A 773 -24.23 54.27 -31.14
N ARG A 774 -23.57 54.80 -30.13
CA ARG A 774 -24.25 55.50 -29.03
C ARG A 774 -23.28 56.50 -28.38
N ALA A 775 -23.82 57.64 -27.94
CA ALA A 775 -23.08 58.57 -27.06
C ALA A 775 -23.68 58.56 -25.66
N HIS A 776 -22.86 58.76 -24.64
CA HIS A 776 -23.27 58.75 -23.24
C HIS A 776 -23.93 60.07 -22.80
N ASP A 777 -23.69 61.14 -23.53
CA ASP A 777 -24.04 62.52 -23.16
C ASP A 777 -25.13 63.15 -24.04
N LYS A 778 -25.47 62.51 -25.20
CA LYS A 778 -26.47 63.07 -26.16
C LYS A 778 -27.01 62.02 -27.13
N THR A 779 -28.09 62.30 -27.81
CA THR A 779 -28.54 61.59 -28.99
C THR A 779 -27.63 61.91 -30.18
N LEU A 780 -27.14 60.82 -30.88
CA LEU A 780 -26.28 61.02 -32.06
C LEU A 780 -27.07 61.49 -33.25
N GLY A 781 -26.47 62.49 -33.96
CA GLY A 781 -26.98 62.97 -35.24
C GLY A 781 -26.39 62.13 -36.43
N GLU A 782 -27.06 62.19 -37.57
CA GLU A 782 -26.65 61.45 -38.79
C GLU A 782 -25.22 61.78 -39.26
N ASN A 783 -24.84 63.09 -39.13
CA ASN A 783 -23.50 63.54 -39.52
C ASN A 783 -22.36 62.91 -38.70
N GLU A 784 -22.59 62.64 -37.43
CA GLU A 784 -21.59 62.06 -36.56
C GLU A 784 -21.39 60.58 -36.89
N ILE A 785 -22.49 59.84 -37.14
CA ILE A 785 -22.49 58.45 -37.55
C ILE A 785 -21.83 58.32 -38.90
N SER A 786 -22.21 59.14 -39.89
CA SER A 786 -21.62 59.15 -41.24
C SER A 786 -20.12 59.43 -41.22
N ALA A 787 -19.66 60.34 -40.34
CA ALA A 787 -18.23 60.64 -40.17
C ALA A 787 -17.46 59.44 -39.59
N ALA A 788 -18.05 58.70 -38.58
CA ALA A 788 -17.46 57.48 -38.05
C ALA A 788 -17.43 56.35 -39.08
N MET A 789 -18.53 56.12 -39.79
CA MET A 789 -18.62 55.14 -40.86
C MET A 789 -17.59 55.38 -41.96
N LYS A 790 -17.40 56.66 -42.38
CA LYS A 790 -16.40 57.01 -43.37
C LYS A 790 -14.97 56.71 -42.90
N LYS A 791 -14.65 56.92 -41.62
CA LYS A 791 -13.35 56.57 -41.04
C LYS A 791 -13.13 55.03 -41.03
N ILE A 792 -14.17 54.30 -40.65
CA ILE A 792 -14.15 52.83 -40.64
C ILE A 792 -13.91 52.34 -42.08
N MET A 793 -14.70 52.79 -43.04
CA MET A 793 -14.56 52.40 -44.44
C MET A 793 -13.18 52.70 -45.02
N ASN A 794 -12.64 53.89 -44.72
CA ASN A 794 -11.27 54.25 -45.13
C ASN A 794 -10.21 53.29 -44.52
N GLY A 795 -10.42 52.82 -43.33
CA GLY A 795 -9.55 51.82 -42.72
C GLY A 795 -9.67 50.45 -43.39
N LEU A 796 -10.91 49.99 -43.64
CA LEU A 796 -11.20 48.71 -44.32
C LEU A 796 -10.67 48.69 -45.73
N ASN A 797 -10.78 49.77 -46.47
CA ASN A 797 -10.22 49.89 -47.83
C ASN A 797 -8.70 49.68 -47.88
N GLY A 798 -7.97 50.05 -46.77
CA GLY A 798 -6.56 49.74 -46.58
C GLY A 798 -6.21 48.24 -46.55
N LEU A 799 -7.18 47.42 -46.22
CA LEU A 799 -7.09 45.93 -46.23
C LEU A 799 -7.64 45.33 -47.54
N GLY A 800 -8.01 46.14 -48.55
CA GLY A 800 -8.62 45.67 -49.79
C GLY A 800 -10.07 45.21 -49.60
N ILE A 801 -10.77 45.73 -48.60
CA ILE A 801 -12.17 45.38 -48.28
C ILE A 801 -13.09 46.48 -48.85
N GLU A 802 -14.12 46.07 -49.57
CA GLU A 802 -15.11 46.93 -50.18
C GLU A 802 -16.52 46.65 -49.67
N LEU A 803 -17.43 47.66 -49.78
CA LEU A 803 -18.85 47.39 -49.52
C LEU A 803 -19.43 46.53 -50.66
N ARG A 804 -20.21 45.54 -50.26
CA ARG A 804 -20.96 44.75 -51.21
C ARG A 804 -22.09 45.64 -51.79
N SER A 805 -22.07 45.87 -53.10
CA SER A 805 -23.07 46.59 -53.80
C SER A 805 -24.40 45.80 -53.96
#